data_c62d61a396dd45508d3315c9702ea969
#
_entry.id   c62d61a396dd45508d3315c9702ea969
#
_cell.length_a   1.000
_cell.length_b   1.000
_cell.length_c   1.000
_cell.angle_alpha   90.00
_cell.angle_beta   90.00
_cell.angle_gamma   90.00
#
_symmetry.space_group_name_H-M   'P 1'
#
loop_
_entity.id
_entity.type
_entity.pdbx_description
1 polymer ?
#
loop_
_entity_poly.entity_id
_entity_poly.type
_entity_poly.pdbx_seq_one_letter_code
_entity_poly.pdbx_strand_id
1 'polypeptide(L)'
;MKKNLKKNRLLENYYKLPKGQRIQLKKYLCILAVAFLLFLLFLNLLHSCGWEGTDTPEMSETSPQHIPVVQKLKNVWITDAEADRITIFCDGEKETFFLEAETEGSDSVPAPEQMREQLADVELTDELVSAVVLKTDKFTGRVLSANENGIEIEGRGRIPLAEDYKGYRLYRELTMCTFADLTFGYANADFVWEDGVICGILLAREANMEDIRVLIKASDYADILHTEVILTADSDFLLQYGSGENIQEELFPKGDKITIDMDSDYFVGERISIVPAVLTGRIQLLSVNRSQGTPSYRGHIELLRTAEGIAVVNELPLEEYLFSVVPSEMPSSYPLEALKAQAICARTYAYGHMLRAGYPRYGAHVDDSTSYQVYNNITEADSTTTAVKETYGQMIFTDEGTVADTYYYSTSCGVGTTASIWKTAEAQMLDYLKSSRLRPSPENPVQTDDGAVATGSTEITAETIAEELSEEESFRDFITQTHAEDYEAQEGWYRWIYTVKEIDVDRILETLKNRYEANGKLILTLKDGDYSSQSIKNFSKVTDITIVKRGPGGVADELVIATDKGTYKIISEYNIRAVLCDGVTRVVRQDGSEVSMPSLLPSAFFVIEPSHDKKNMIGYNIIGGGFGHGVGMSQNGAKNMALQGLGAEQILNFFYEGCEICSGQ
;
A
#
# COMPACT_ATOMS: atom_id res chain seq x y z
N MET A 1 23.44 50.19 13.47
CA MET A 1 22.04 49.76 13.26
C MET A 1 21.88 48.78 12.08
N LYS A 2 22.53 48.88 10.93
CA LYS A 2 22.35 47.93 9.78
C LYS A 2 22.91 46.51 9.98
N LYS A 3 23.84 46.24 10.88
CA LYS A 3 24.38 44.89 11.16
C LYS A 3 23.45 44.01 12.00
N ASN A 4 22.59 44.59 12.87
CA ASN A 4 21.65 43.86 13.68
C ASN A 4 20.39 43.41 12.93
N LEU A 5 20.00 44.13 11.88
CA LEU A 5 18.85 43.78 11.03
C LEU A 5 19.11 42.56 10.13
N LYS A 6 20.37 42.33 9.67
CA LYS A 6 20.73 41.13 8.90
C LYS A 6 20.79 39.87 9.76
N LYS A 7 21.20 40.02 11.04
CA LYS A 7 21.31 38.88 11.97
C LYS A 7 19.93 38.31 12.35
N ASN A 8 18.94 39.17 12.51
CA ASN A 8 17.56 38.74 12.80
C ASN A 8 16.88 38.05 11.60
N ARG A 9 17.13 38.48 10.36
CA ARG A 9 16.56 37.85 9.17
C ARG A 9 17.10 36.45 8.89
N LEU A 10 18.40 36.18 9.19
CA LEU A 10 18.99 34.85 9.07
C LEU A 10 18.45 33.88 10.13
N LEU A 11 18.26 34.35 11.35
CA LEU A 11 17.63 33.55 12.42
C LEU A 11 16.16 33.25 12.12
N GLU A 12 15.39 34.20 11.63
CA GLU A 12 14.01 33.99 11.21
C GLU A 12 13.89 32.96 10.08
N ASN A 13 14.78 33.03 9.08
CA ASN A 13 14.80 32.06 7.99
C ASN A 13 15.23 30.65 8.47
N TYR A 14 16.14 30.56 9.44
CA TYR A 14 16.53 29.29 10.05
C TYR A 14 15.33 28.63 10.78
N TYR A 15 14.53 29.39 11.52
CA TYR A 15 13.38 28.84 12.25
C TYR A 15 12.20 28.49 11.34
N LYS A 16 12.16 28.96 10.09
CA LYS A 16 11.17 28.59 9.08
C LYS A 16 11.48 27.26 8.35
N LEU A 17 12.71 26.73 8.48
CA LEU A 17 13.08 25.47 7.86
C LEU A 17 12.43 24.28 8.60
N PRO A 18 12.02 23.18 7.92
CA PRO A 18 11.58 21.96 8.53
C PRO A 18 12.62 21.39 9.52
N LYS A 19 12.15 20.71 10.58
CA LYS A 19 13.00 20.21 11.68
C LYS A 19 14.16 19.34 11.18
N GLY A 20 13.95 18.51 10.15
CA GLY A 20 14.98 17.67 9.53
C GLY A 20 16.09 18.49 8.86
N GLN A 21 15.75 19.52 8.11
CA GLN A 21 16.71 20.40 7.45
C GLN A 21 17.51 21.24 8.45
N ARG A 22 16.90 21.65 9.57
CA ARG A 22 17.63 22.31 10.68
C ARG A 22 18.66 21.41 11.35
N ILE A 23 18.38 20.12 11.48
CA ILE A 23 19.32 19.14 12.04
C ILE A 23 20.48 18.91 11.08
N GLN A 24 20.21 18.77 9.78
CA GLN A 24 21.27 18.66 8.76
C GLN A 24 22.13 19.91 8.70
N LEU A 25 21.53 21.10 8.66
CA LEU A 25 22.27 22.36 8.65
C LEU A 25 23.14 22.54 9.90
N LYS A 26 22.68 22.11 11.08
CA LYS A 26 23.51 22.07 12.30
C LYS A 26 24.70 21.11 12.16
N LYS A 27 24.49 19.91 11.59
CA LYS A 27 25.58 18.96 11.34
C LYS A 27 26.64 19.55 10.40
N TYR A 28 26.23 20.18 9.30
CA TYR A 28 27.14 20.85 8.36
C TYR A 28 27.90 22.00 9.01
N LEU A 29 27.25 22.83 9.83
CA LEU A 29 27.91 23.92 10.56
C LEU A 29 28.90 23.39 11.60
N CYS A 30 28.61 22.27 12.27
CA CYS A 30 29.56 21.63 13.17
C CYS A 30 30.78 21.07 12.43
N ILE A 31 30.58 20.42 11.28
CA ILE A 31 31.67 19.90 10.43
C ILE A 31 32.55 21.05 9.95
N LEU A 32 31.98 22.15 9.46
CA LEU A 32 32.71 23.35 9.04
C LEU A 32 33.47 23.99 10.20
N ALA A 33 32.92 24.02 11.40
CA ALA A 33 33.58 24.56 12.59
C ALA A 33 34.78 23.68 13.02
N VAL A 34 34.63 22.34 12.94
CA VAL A 34 35.74 21.40 13.21
C VAL A 34 36.82 21.51 12.15
N ALA A 35 36.44 21.58 10.87
CA ALA A 35 37.40 21.80 9.77
C ALA A 35 38.18 23.12 9.91
N PHE A 36 37.49 24.21 10.32
CA PHE A 36 38.13 25.51 10.57
C PHE A 36 39.07 25.49 11.79
N LEU A 37 38.70 24.77 12.86
CA LEU A 37 39.57 24.55 14.02
C LEU A 37 40.81 23.72 13.66
N LEU A 38 40.66 22.69 12.85
CA LEU A 38 41.81 21.89 12.34
C LEU A 38 42.72 22.73 11.43
N PHE A 39 42.14 23.61 10.61
CA PHE A 39 42.88 24.55 9.76
C PHE A 39 43.66 25.58 10.61
N LEU A 40 43.07 26.11 11.69
CA LEU A 40 43.77 27.00 12.63
C LEU A 40 44.85 26.27 13.41
N LEU A 41 44.66 25.00 13.78
CA LEU A 41 45.71 24.15 14.39
C LEU A 41 46.84 23.88 13.40
N PHE A 42 46.54 23.64 12.14
CA PHE A 42 47.52 23.46 11.08
C PHE A 42 48.34 24.76 10.84
N LEU A 43 47.68 25.92 10.84
CA LEU A 43 48.35 27.22 10.76
C LEU A 43 49.26 27.52 11.97
N ASN A 44 48.83 27.12 13.18
CA ASN A 44 49.67 27.24 14.38
C ASN A 44 50.86 26.28 14.37
N LEU A 45 50.69 25.06 13.84
CA LEU A 45 51.81 24.12 13.62
C LEU A 45 52.81 24.65 12.60
N LEU A 46 52.37 25.32 11.55
CA LEU A 46 53.22 25.99 10.58
C LEU A 46 53.96 27.20 11.17
N HIS A 47 53.37 27.88 12.15
CA HIS A 47 53.95 29.04 12.82
C HIS A 47 54.96 28.67 13.93
N SER A 48 54.86 27.46 14.49
CA SER A 48 55.77 26.96 15.53
C SER A 48 57.03 26.25 14.98
N CYS A 49 57.11 26.00 13.66
CA CYS A 49 58.33 25.59 12.99
C CYS A 49 59.08 26.83 12.49
N GLY A 50 59.89 27.45 13.35
CA GLY A 50 60.76 28.56 13.02
C GLY A 50 61.76 28.18 11.93
N TRP A 51 61.71 28.88 10.83
CA TRP A 51 62.64 28.74 9.75
C TRP A 51 63.68 29.85 9.86
N GLU A 52 64.88 29.52 10.37
CA GLU A 52 66.07 30.30 10.15
C GLU A 52 66.72 29.91 8.80
N GLY A 53 66.92 30.90 7.95
CA GLY A 53 67.46 30.70 6.62
C GLY A 53 68.93 30.39 6.62
N THR A 54 69.35 29.44 5.80
CA THR A 54 70.71 29.34 5.26
C THR A 54 70.69 28.79 3.84
N ASP A 55 71.36 29.52 2.96
CA ASP A 55 72.00 29.19 1.67
C ASP A 55 71.29 28.21 0.70
N THR A 56 70.95 28.75 -0.47
CA THR A 56 70.53 28.06 -1.67
C THR A 56 71.56 27.09 -2.26
N PRO A 57 71.15 25.82 -2.54
CA PRO A 57 71.59 25.11 -3.74
C PRO A 57 70.46 25.07 -4.76
N GLU A 58 70.80 25.29 -6.02
CA GLU A 58 69.92 25.02 -7.17
C GLU A 58 69.31 23.61 -7.07
N MET A 59 67.98 23.55 -6.79
CA MET A 59 67.23 22.33 -6.97
C MET A 59 66.48 22.41 -8.29
N SER A 60 66.78 21.43 -9.14
CA SER A 60 65.93 21.09 -10.30
C SER A 60 64.47 21.03 -9.90
N GLU A 61 63.59 21.75 -10.60
CA GLU A 61 62.12 21.63 -10.51
C GLU A 61 61.74 20.21 -10.90
N THR A 62 61.58 19.32 -9.91
CA THR A 62 60.74 18.17 -10.06
C THR A 62 59.34 18.65 -9.73
N SER A 63 58.50 18.84 -10.75
CA SER A 63 57.04 19.01 -10.60
C SER A 63 56.52 17.95 -9.63
N PRO A 64 55.61 18.28 -8.68
CA PRO A 64 54.98 17.28 -7.84
C PRO A 64 54.36 16.24 -8.76
N GLN A 65 54.74 14.97 -8.61
CA GLN A 65 54.12 13.89 -9.34
C GLN A 65 52.63 13.91 -9.00
N HIS A 66 51.82 14.24 -9.99
CA HIS A 66 50.36 14.10 -9.90
C HIS A 66 50.05 12.61 -9.68
N ILE A 67 49.41 12.28 -8.56
CA ILE A 67 48.89 10.93 -8.30
C ILE A 67 47.47 10.92 -8.87
N PRO A 68 47.23 10.19 -9.95
CA PRO A 68 45.90 10.16 -10.55
C PRO A 68 44.85 9.62 -9.57
N VAL A 69 43.70 10.27 -9.50
CA VAL A 69 42.57 9.83 -8.70
C VAL A 69 41.74 8.86 -9.55
N VAL A 70 41.71 7.59 -9.15
CA VAL A 70 40.91 6.56 -9.83
C VAL A 70 39.60 6.36 -9.09
N GLN A 71 38.51 6.50 -9.81
CA GLN A 71 37.13 6.21 -9.33
C GLN A 71 36.50 5.13 -10.19
N LYS A 72 35.80 4.19 -9.55
CA LYS A 72 35.04 3.13 -10.25
C LYS A 72 33.53 3.31 -10.01
N LEU A 73 32.78 3.50 -11.09
CA LEU A 73 31.34 3.58 -11.11
C LEU A 73 30.82 2.23 -11.58
N LYS A 74 30.15 1.49 -10.70
CA LYS A 74 29.66 0.15 -11.00
C LYS A 74 28.20 0.13 -11.39
N ASN A 75 27.86 -0.79 -12.29
CA ASN A 75 26.49 -1.07 -12.71
C ASN A 75 25.73 0.20 -13.16
N VAL A 76 26.40 1.12 -13.89
CA VAL A 76 25.79 2.34 -14.39
C VAL A 76 25.13 2.11 -15.75
N TRP A 77 24.02 2.82 -16.02
CA TRP A 77 23.33 2.76 -17.30
C TRP A 77 23.88 3.83 -18.26
N ILE A 78 24.49 3.41 -19.36
CA ILE A 78 24.97 4.34 -20.40
C ILE A 78 23.78 4.74 -21.27
N THR A 79 23.37 6.00 -21.19
CA THR A 79 22.23 6.53 -21.96
C THR A 79 22.63 6.98 -23.36
N ASP A 80 23.86 7.48 -23.51
CA ASP A 80 24.42 7.91 -24.79
C ASP A 80 25.94 7.81 -24.80
N ALA A 81 26.53 7.64 -25.98
CA ALA A 81 27.96 7.59 -26.20
C ALA A 81 28.33 8.23 -27.53
N GLU A 82 29.33 9.09 -27.51
CA GLU A 82 29.95 9.73 -28.69
C GLU A 82 31.43 9.36 -28.75
N ALA A 83 32.15 9.79 -29.77
CA ALA A 83 33.57 9.44 -29.93
C ALA A 83 34.43 9.96 -28.79
N ASP A 84 34.07 11.09 -28.18
CA ASP A 84 34.86 11.79 -27.17
C ASP A 84 34.24 11.79 -25.76
N ARG A 85 33.02 11.22 -25.58
CA ARG A 85 32.30 11.29 -24.30
C ARG A 85 31.24 10.20 -24.17
N ILE A 86 30.88 9.91 -22.91
CA ILE A 86 29.72 9.08 -22.58
C ILE A 86 28.80 9.84 -21.61
N THR A 87 27.51 9.58 -21.72
CA THR A 87 26.52 10.06 -20.73
C THR A 87 25.96 8.85 -20.00
N ILE A 88 26.10 8.84 -18.69
CA ILE A 88 25.57 7.78 -17.82
C ILE A 88 24.41 8.30 -17.00
N PHE A 89 23.53 7.38 -16.60
CA PHE A 89 22.50 7.62 -15.58
C PHE A 89 22.83 6.76 -14.36
N CYS A 90 23.04 7.42 -13.23
CA CYS A 90 23.40 6.77 -11.98
C CYS A 90 22.84 7.57 -10.81
N ASP A 91 22.29 6.86 -9.80
CA ASP A 91 21.77 7.43 -8.57
C ASP A 91 20.71 8.55 -8.78
N GLY A 92 19.98 8.47 -9.90
CA GLY A 92 18.86 9.37 -10.25
C GLY A 92 19.26 10.59 -11.09
N GLU A 93 20.55 10.74 -11.44
CA GLU A 93 21.04 11.87 -12.21
C GLU A 93 21.78 11.42 -13.49
N LYS A 94 21.74 12.27 -14.53
CA LYS A 94 22.54 12.08 -15.75
C LYS A 94 23.81 12.88 -15.64
N GLU A 95 24.94 12.21 -15.85
CA GLU A 95 26.27 12.83 -15.86
C GLU A 95 27.00 12.49 -17.15
N THR A 96 27.77 13.46 -17.68
CA THR A 96 28.56 13.28 -18.90
C THR A 96 30.04 13.37 -18.59
N PHE A 97 30.78 12.34 -18.99
CA PHE A 97 32.24 12.25 -18.83
C PHE A 97 32.92 12.20 -20.18
N PHE A 98 34.07 12.88 -20.29
CA PHE A 98 34.90 12.84 -21.49
C PHE A 98 35.84 11.62 -21.45
N LEU A 99 36.16 11.09 -22.62
CA LEU A 99 37.16 10.03 -22.75
C LEU A 99 38.57 10.61 -22.60
N GLU A 100 39.46 9.85 -21.99
CA GLU A 100 40.87 10.17 -21.97
C GLU A 100 41.46 10.07 -23.40
N ALA A 101 42.23 11.06 -23.85
CA ALA A 101 42.69 11.18 -25.24
C ALA A 101 43.50 9.97 -25.75
N GLU A 102 44.13 9.20 -24.84
CA GLU A 102 44.87 7.98 -25.18
C GLU A 102 44.00 6.73 -25.27
N THR A 103 42.74 6.81 -24.82
CA THR A 103 41.77 5.68 -24.83
C THR A 103 40.87 5.69 -26.06
N GLU A 104 40.86 6.76 -26.85
CA GLU A 104 40.09 6.85 -28.09
C GLU A 104 40.51 5.74 -29.07
N GLY A 105 39.62 4.74 -29.29
CA GLY A 105 39.94 3.57 -30.12
C GLY A 105 40.85 2.52 -29.48
N SER A 106 41.05 2.56 -28.17
CA SER A 106 41.77 1.52 -27.41
C SER A 106 40.87 0.33 -27.08
N ASP A 107 41.44 -0.85 -26.82
CA ASP A 107 40.68 -2.05 -26.39
C ASP A 107 39.99 -1.85 -25.00
N SER A 108 40.32 -0.78 -24.25
CA SER A 108 39.76 -0.48 -22.94
C SER A 108 38.44 0.28 -22.96
N VAL A 109 38.06 0.91 -24.10
CA VAL A 109 36.78 1.60 -24.30
C VAL A 109 36.14 1.08 -25.58
N PRO A 110 34.97 0.45 -25.48
CA PRO A 110 34.22 -0.05 -26.64
C PRO A 110 33.76 1.07 -27.59
N ALA A 111 33.42 0.71 -28.83
CA ALA A 111 32.87 1.68 -29.78
C ALA A 111 31.54 2.29 -29.27
N PRO A 112 31.25 3.57 -29.58
CA PRO A 112 30.04 4.26 -29.09
C PRO A 112 28.73 3.50 -29.31
N GLU A 113 28.57 2.84 -30.48
CA GLU A 113 27.38 2.08 -30.81
C GLU A 113 27.19 0.84 -29.91
N GLN A 114 28.27 0.31 -29.35
CA GLN A 114 28.23 -0.82 -28.41
C GLN A 114 27.91 -0.40 -26.98
N MET A 115 28.21 0.84 -26.62
CA MET A 115 28.02 1.37 -25.27
C MET A 115 26.60 1.89 -25.01
N ARG A 116 25.91 2.40 -26.04
CA ARG A 116 24.57 2.97 -25.89
C ARG A 116 23.57 1.95 -25.37
N GLU A 117 22.77 2.37 -24.39
CA GLU A 117 21.72 1.54 -23.79
C GLU A 117 22.25 0.22 -23.22
N GLN A 118 23.43 0.29 -22.57
CA GLN A 118 24.05 -0.85 -21.91
C GLN A 118 24.36 -0.55 -20.44
N LEU A 119 24.33 -1.60 -19.63
CA LEU A 119 24.86 -1.59 -18.27
C LEU A 119 26.37 -1.77 -18.33
N ALA A 120 27.10 -0.99 -17.54
CA ALA A 120 28.57 -1.04 -17.55
C ALA A 120 29.16 -0.71 -16.19
N ASP A 121 30.41 -1.14 -16.00
CA ASP A 121 31.33 -0.57 -15.02
C ASP A 121 32.21 0.45 -15.75
N VAL A 122 32.31 1.67 -15.21
CA VAL A 122 33.10 2.77 -15.77
C VAL A 122 34.22 3.14 -14.81
N GLU A 123 35.45 3.18 -15.31
CA GLU A 123 36.62 3.66 -14.55
C GLU A 123 36.96 5.07 -15.02
N LEU A 124 37.06 5.96 -14.04
CA LEU A 124 37.46 7.35 -14.26
C LEU A 124 38.87 7.57 -13.68
N THR A 125 39.74 8.22 -14.43
CA THR A 125 41.06 8.69 -13.97
C THR A 125 41.06 10.21 -14.10
N ASP A 126 41.17 10.93 -12.99
CA ASP A 126 41.11 12.41 -12.95
C ASP A 126 39.85 12.96 -13.67
N GLU A 127 38.65 12.34 -13.40
CA GLU A 127 37.35 12.66 -13.98
C GLU A 127 37.21 12.35 -15.50
N LEU A 128 38.23 11.74 -16.13
CA LEU A 128 38.16 11.26 -17.52
C LEU A 128 37.93 9.75 -17.55
N VAL A 129 37.13 9.28 -18.52
CA VAL A 129 36.90 7.84 -18.71
C VAL A 129 38.15 7.16 -19.21
N SER A 130 38.70 6.26 -18.42
CA SER A 130 39.90 5.47 -18.74
C SER A 130 39.59 4.03 -19.17
N ALA A 131 38.43 3.47 -18.70
CA ALA A 131 37.97 2.17 -19.14
C ALA A 131 36.45 2.04 -19.01
N VAL A 132 35.84 1.20 -19.88
CA VAL A 132 34.41 0.82 -19.83
C VAL A 132 34.31 -0.69 -20.03
N VAL A 133 33.72 -1.37 -19.07
CA VAL A 133 33.44 -2.80 -19.13
C VAL A 133 31.92 -3.00 -19.26
N LEU A 134 31.48 -3.40 -20.46
CA LEU A 134 30.08 -3.66 -20.73
C LEU A 134 29.62 -4.96 -20.08
N LYS A 135 28.42 -4.96 -19.50
CA LYS A 135 27.77 -6.12 -18.92
C LYS A 135 26.67 -6.60 -19.87
N THR A 136 27.03 -7.54 -20.73
CA THR A 136 26.17 -8.00 -21.84
C THR A 136 25.38 -9.24 -21.54
N ASP A 137 25.76 -10.02 -20.53
CA ASP A 137 25.08 -11.24 -20.15
C ASP A 137 23.75 -10.90 -19.45
N LYS A 138 22.67 -10.99 -20.23
CA LYS A 138 21.32 -10.68 -19.75
C LYS A 138 20.32 -11.74 -20.16
N PHE A 139 19.28 -11.87 -19.37
CA PHE A 139 18.14 -12.73 -19.67
C PHE A 139 16.83 -12.05 -19.25
N THR A 140 15.75 -12.41 -19.91
CA THR A 140 14.37 -12.08 -19.51
C THR A 140 13.76 -13.31 -18.84
N GLY A 141 12.97 -13.12 -17.80
CA GLY A 141 12.28 -14.22 -17.15
C GLY A 141 11.07 -13.74 -16.35
N ARG A 142 10.11 -14.64 -16.17
CA ARG A 142 8.93 -14.39 -15.35
C ARG A 142 9.30 -14.37 -13.89
N VAL A 143 9.02 -13.25 -13.21
CA VAL A 143 9.36 -13.05 -11.79
C VAL A 143 8.29 -13.70 -10.93
N LEU A 144 8.69 -14.64 -10.07
CA LEU A 144 7.77 -15.32 -9.16
C LEU A 144 7.77 -14.70 -7.75
N SER A 145 8.94 -14.26 -7.25
CA SER A 145 9.07 -13.53 -5.98
C SER A 145 10.37 -12.75 -5.92
N ALA A 146 10.47 -11.75 -5.04
CA ALA A 146 11.71 -11.02 -4.80
C ALA A 146 11.83 -10.58 -3.34
N ASN A 147 13.05 -10.60 -2.82
CA ASN A 147 13.42 -10.07 -1.51
C ASN A 147 14.92 -9.71 -1.49
N GLU A 148 15.43 -9.32 -0.33
CA GLU A 148 16.84 -8.98 -0.13
C GLU A 148 17.83 -10.13 -0.43
N ASN A 149 17.37 -11.39 -0.44
CA ASN A 149 18.21 -12.57 -0.72
C ASN A 149 18.26 -12.92 -2.22
N GLY A 150 17.45 -12.24 -3.06
CA GLY A 150 17.45 -12.47 -4.50
C GLY A 150 16.07 -12.47 -5.15
N ILE A 151 16.05 -12.74 -6.44
CA ILE A 151 14.86 -12.77 -7.29
C ILE A 151 14.62 -14.21 -7.73
N GLU A 152 13.41 -14.72 -7.52
CA GLU A 152 12.98 -16.03 -8.00
C GLU A 152 12.42 -15.88 -9.42
N ILE A 153 13.04 -16.54 -10.35
CA ILE A 153 12.69 -16.54 -11.77
C ILE A 153 12.16 -17.92 -12.15
N GLU A 154 11.02 -17.95 -12.81
CA GLU A 154 10.39 -19.17 -13.30
C GLU A 154 11.38 -20.02 -14.12
N GLY A 155 11.48 -21.30 -13.79
CA GLY A 155 12.40 -22.25 -14.44
C GLY A 155 13.88 -22.06 -14.08
N ARG A 156 14.28 -20.99 -13.37
CA ARG A 156 15.68 -20.75 -12.96
C ARG A 156 15.89 -20.82 -11.45
N GLY A 157 14.81 -20.75 -10.66
CA GLY A 157 14.88 -20.65 -9.21
C GLY A 157 15.34 -19.28 -8.73
N ARG A 158 15.80 -19.20 -7.49
CA ARG A 158 16.24 -17.94 -6.87
C ARG A 158 17.69 -17.60 -7.22
N ILE A 159 17.89 -16.42 -7.80
CA ILE A 159 19.20 -15.88 -8.17
C ILE A 159 19.52 -14.73 -7.21
N PRO A 160 20.66 -14.78 -6.49
CA PRO A 160 21.05 -13.72 -5.55
C PRO A 160 21.25 -12.36 -6.24
N LEU A 161 21.07 -11.27 -5.48
CA LEU A 161 21.43 -9.92 -5.90
C LEU A 161 22.86 -9.59 -5.48
N ALA A 162 23.61 -8.89 -6.33
CA ALA A 162 24.88 -8.30 -5.94
C ALA A 162 24.65 -7.21 -4.88
N GLU A 163 25.60 -7.00 -3.95
CA GLU A 163 25.50 -5.92 -2.93
C GLU A 163 25.37 -4.52 -3.56
N ASP A 164 25.99 -4.33 -4.73
CA ASP A 164 26.03 -3.08 -5.49
C ASP A 164 25.15 -3.12 -6.76
N TYR A 165 24.12 -4.02 -6.79
CA TYR A 165 23.19 -4.04 -7.92
C TYR A 165 22.49 -2.69 -8.08
N LYS A 166 22.15 -2.35 -9.33
CA LYS A 166 21.32 -1.17 -9.63
C LYS A 166 20.15 -1.56 -10.51
N GLY A 167 19.03 -0.86 -10.30
CA GLY A 167 17.82 -1.06 -11.09
C GLY A 167 17.44 0.21 -11.85
N TYR A 168 16.95 0.02 -13.09
CA TYR A 168 16.61 1.09 -14.00
C TYR A 168 15.24 0.82 -14.64
N ARG A 169 14.33 1.79 -14.57
CA ARG A 169 13.11 1.79 -15.38
C ARG A 169 13.44 2.49 -16.68
N LEU A 170 13.26 1.79 -17.81
CA LEU A 170 13.63 2.25 -19.14
C LEU A 170 12.44 2.72 -20.00
N TYR A 171 11.21 2.51 -19.52
CA TYR A 171 10.00 2.94 -20.21
C TYR A 171 9.39 4.17 -19.56
N ARG A 172 8.63 4.98 -20.35
CA ARG A 172 8.07 6.29 -19.97
C ARG A 172 9.18 7.28 -19.59
N GLU A 173 9.67 7.25 -18.37
CA GLU A 173 10.74 8.09 -17.86
C GLU A 173 11.85 7.22 -17.26
N LEU A 174 13.10 7.57 -17.59
CA LEU A 174 14.26 6.88 -17.05
C LEU A 174 14.44 7.25 -15.57
N THR A 175 14.22 6.28 -14.70
CA THR A 175 14.32 6.44 -13.24
C THR A 175 15.03 5.25 -12.62
N MET A 176 15.51 5.41 -11.37
CA MET A 176 15.98 4.26 -10.58
C MET A 176 14.82 3.41 -10.13
N CYS A 177 15.05 2.10 -10.03
CA CYS A 177 14.12 1.14 -9.44
C CYS A 177 14.87 0.12 -8.56
N THR A 178 14.13 -0.71 -7.85
CA THR A 178 14.65 -1.77 -6.99
C THR A 178 13.90 -3.08 -7.28
N PHE A 179 14.26 -4.16 -6.60
CA PHE A 179 13.49 -5.41 -6.69
C PHE A 179 12.02 -5.25 -6.20
N ALA A 180 11.73 -4.24 -5.38
CA ALA A 180 10.37 -3.97 -4.91
C ALA A 180 9.45 -3.38 -6.02
N ASP A 181 10.04 -2.86 -7.10
CA ASP A 181 9.32 -2.33 -8.26
C ASP A 181 9.03 -3.39 -9.33
N LEU A 182 9.45 -4.64 -9.11
CA LEU A 182 9.20 -5.75 -10.02
C LEU A 182 7.73 -6.16 -10.00
N THR A 183 7.22 -6.51 -11.17
CA THR A 183 5.85 -7.04 -11.33
C THR A 183 5.88 -8.56 -11.29
N PHE A 184 5.21 -9.15 -10.29
CA PHE A 184 5.20 -10.60 -10.09
C PHE A 184 4.22 -11.30 -11.02
N GLY A 185 4.59 -12.48 -11.52
CA GLY A 185 3.84 -13.22 -12.52
C GLY A 185 4.12 -12.80 -13.96
N TYR A 186 5.04 -11.85 -14.20
CA TYR A 186 5.30 -11.28 -15.52
C TYR A 186 6.79 -11.27 -15.89
N ALA A 187 7.06 -11.24 -17.20
CA ALA A 187 8.41 -11.20 -17.77
C ALA A 187 8.66 -9.84 -18.45
N ASN A 188 8.53 -8.74 -17.67
CA ASN A 188 8.66 -7.36 -18.15
C ASN A 188 10.00 -6.71 -17.80
N ALA A 189 10.89 -7.43 -17.10
CA ALA A 189 12.22 -7.02 -16.75
C ALA A 189 13.28 -7.90 -17.44
N ASP A 190 14.40 -7.28 -17.79
CA ASP A 190 15.62 -7.97 -18.16
C ASP A 190 16.58 -7.92 -16.96
N PHE A 191 17.28 -9.03 -16.71
CA PHE A 191 18.23 -9.15 -15.62
C PHE A 191 19.64 -9.28 -16.18
N VAL A 192 20.53 -8.38 -15.79
CA VAL A 192 21.94 -8.48 -16.10
C VAL A 192 22.62 -9.22 -14.97
N TRP A 193 23.38 -10.25 -15.28
CA TRP A 193 24.01 -11.11 -14.29
C TRP A 193 25.50 -11.32 -14.58
N GLU A 194 26.25 -11.54 -13.53
CA GLU A 194 27.69 -11.79 -13.58
C GLU A 194 28.05 -12.71 -12.41
N ASP A 195 28.88 -13.72 -12.65
CA ASP A 195 29.35 -14.67 -11.61
C ASP A 195 28.23 -15.31 -10.77
N GLY A 196 27.06 -15.50 -11.37
CA GLY A 196 25.91 -16.17 -10.70
C GLY A 196 25.03 -15.26 -9.84
N VAL A 197 25.25 -13.93 -9.85
CA VAL A 197 24.43 -12.93 -9.17
C VAL A 197 23.85 -11.91 -10.14
N ILE A 198 22.69 -11.36 -9.84
CA ILE A 198 22.09 -10.27 -10.61
C ILE A 198 22.74 -8.96 -10.19
N CYS A 199 23.43 -8.29 -11.11
CA CYS A 199 24.05 -6.98 -10.91
C CYS A 199 23.22 -5.82 -11.50
N GLY A 200 22.24 -6.11 -12.40
CA GLY A 200 21.35 -5.11 -12.97
C GLY A 200 19.92 -5.59 -13.13
N ILE A 201 18.95 -4.74 -12.80
CA ILE A 201 17.51 -4.92 -13.05
C ILE A 201 17.10 -3.86 -14.07
N LEU A 202 16.61 -4.28 -15.23
CA LEU A 202 16.18 -3.38 -16.29
C LEU A 202 14.68 -3.56 -16.53
N LEU A 203 13.85 -2.69 -15.97
CA LEU A 203 12.42 -2.65 -16.29
C LEU A 203 12.26 -2.07 -17.72
N ALA A 204 12.27 -2.95 -18.72
CA ALA A 204 12.35 -2.58 -20.13
C ALA A 204 10.99 -2.18 -20.73
N ARG A 205 9.88 -2.66 -20.17
CA ARG A 205 8.52 -2.42 -20.66
C ARG A 205 7.48 -2.53 -19.55
N GLU A 206 6.32 -1.94 -19.75
CA GLU A 206 5.16 -2.19 -18.89
C GLU A 206 4.71 -3.65 -19.00
N ALA A 207 4.25 -4.19 -17.87
CA ALA A 207 3.59 -5.49 -17.89
C ALA A 207 2.16 -5.34 -18.41
N ASN A 208 1.72 -6.25 -19.29
CA ASN A 208 0.31 -6.41 -19.59
C ASN A 208 -0.31 -7.26 -18.49
N MET A 209 -1.06 -6.62 -17.60
CA MET A 209 -1.54 -7.20 -16.33
C MET A 209 -2.87 -7.91 -16.57
N GLU A 210 -2.84 -9.20 -16.87
CA GLU A 210 -4.03 -10.03 -17.10
C GLU A 210 -4.34 -10.95 -15.91
N ASP A 211 -3.30 -11.51 -15.26
CA ASP A 211 -3.43 -12.49 -14.19
C ASP A 211 -3.11 -11.86 -12.82
N ILE A 212 -3.96 -12.15 -11.84
CA ILE A 212 -3.74 -11.76 -10.44
C ILE A 212 -3.18 -12.94 -9.64
N ARG A 213 -2.34 -12.64 -8.65
CA ARG A 213 -1.72 -13.60 -7.74
C ARG A 213 -2.21 -13.30 -6.32
N VAL A 214 -3.01 -14.23 -5.76
CA VAL A 214 -3.71 -14.07 -4.48
C VAL A 214 -3.08 -14.98 -3.43
N LEU A 215 -2.58 -14.42 -2.34
CA LEU A 215 -2.08 -15.17 -1.20
C LEU A 215 -3.28 -15.71 -0.39
N ILE A 216 -3.40 -17.03 -0.34
CA ILE A 216 -4.50 -17.70 0.36
C ILE A 216 -4.07 -17.93 1.81
N LYS A 217 -4.76 -17.28 2.74
CA LYS A 217 -4.53 -17.42 4.17
C LYS A 217 -5.10 -18.73 4.71
N ALA A 218 -4.59 -19.19 5.84
CA ALA A 218 -5.10 -20.36 6.56
C ALA A 218 -6.59 -20.22 6.93
N SER A 219 -7.21 -21.28 7.48
CA SER A 219 -8.61 -21.27 7.90
C SER A 219 -8.94 -20.03 8.76
N ASP A 220 -10.11 -19.44 8.52
CA ASP A 220 -10.58 -18.24 9.21
C ASP A 220 -9.61 -17.03 9.12
N TYR A 221 -8.77 -17.00 8.09
CA TYR A 221 -7.75 -15.96 7.85
C TYR A 221 -6.74 -15.79 9.00
N ALA A 222 -6.53 -16.86 9.78
CA ALA A 222 -5.76 -16.81 11.02
C ALA A 222 -4.27 -16.53 10.81
N ASP A 223 -3.68 -17.06 9.72
CA ASP A 223 -2.26 -16.90 9.40
C ASP A 223 -2.04 -16.81 7.88
N ILE A 224 -0.90 -16.26 7.49
CA ILE A 224 -0.43 -16.21 6.09
C ILE A 224 0.13 -17.57 5.66
N LEU A 225 0.81 -18.28 6.56
CA LEU A 225 1.50 -19.54 6.28
C LEU A 225 0.68 -20.73 6.74
N HIS A 226 0.79 -21.81 5.98
CA HIS A 226 0.19 -23.11 6.28
C HIS A 226 1.24 -24.06 6.82
N THR A 227 0.87 -24.90 7.78
CA THR A 227 1.71 -26.01 8.26
C THR A 227 1.65 -27.20 7.32
N GLU A 228 0.49 -27.43 6.70
CA GLU A 228 0.22 -28.43 5.67
C GLU A 228 -0.84 -27.92 4.69
N VAL A 229 -0.80 -28.40 3.47
CA VAL A 229 -1.81 -28.15 2.44
C VAL A 229 -2.39 -29.46 1.97
N ILE A 230 -3.70 -29.65 2.18
CA ILE A 230 -4.45 -30.80 1.70
C ILE A 230 -5.35 -30.30 0.57
N LEU A 231 -5.22 -30.90 -0.61
CA LEU A 231 -5.98 -30.48 -1.78
C LEU A 231 -6.49 -31.66 -2.62
N THR A 232 -7.47 -31.35 -3.47
CA THR A 232 -7.99 -32.20 -4.53
C THR A 232 -8.46 -31.34 -5.69
N ALA A 233 -8.85 -31.94 -6.82
CA ALA A 233 -9.44 -31.20 -7.92
C ALA A 233 -10.68 -31.89 -8.49
N ASP A 234 -11.52 -31.09 -9.18
CA ASP A 234 -12.72 -31.57 -9.88
C ASP A 234 -12.46 -32.05 -11.33
N SER A 235 -11.19 -31.98 -11.76
CA SER A 235 -10.62 -32.57 -12.97
C SER A 235 -9.32 -33.28 -12.64
N ASP A 236 -8.74 -34.02 -13.59
CA ASP A 236 -7.35 -34.42 -13.49
C ASP A 236 -6.46 -33.20 -13.32
N PHE A 237 -5.34 -33.32 -12.61
CA PHE A 237 -4.43 -32.21 -12.36
C PHE A 237 -2.97 -32.65 -12.34
N LEU A 238 -2.10 -31.73 -12.71
CA LEU A 238 -0.65 -31.91 -12.71
C LEU A 238 -0.04 -31.26 -11.48
N LEU A 239 0.88 -31.97 -10.85
CA LEU A 239 1.78 -31.43 -9.85
C LEU A 239 3.14 -31.27 -10.51
N GLN A 240 3.63 -30.03 -10.60
CA GLN A 240 4.91 -29.67 -11.21
C GLN A 240 5.87 -29.21 -10.10
N TYR A 241 7.09 -29.73 -10.10
CA TYR A 241 8.10 -29.44 -9.08
C TYR A 241 9.52 -29.55 -9.64
N GLY A 242 10.50 -29.01 -8.92
CA GLY A 242 11.89 -28.93 -9.39
C GLY A 242 12.21 -27.55 -9.98
N SER A 243 13.34 -27.44 -10.68
CA SER A 243 13.78 -26.19 -11.31
C SER A 243 14.68 -26.44 -12.52
N GLY A 244 14.75 -25.45 -13.44
CA GLY A 244 15.58 -25.52 -14.63
C GLY A 244 15.24 -26.68 -15.54
N GLU A 245 16.25 -27.46 -15.93
CA GLU A 245 16.10 -28.64 -16.78
C GLU A 245 15.55 -29.86 -16.02
N ASN A 246 15.40 -29.76 -14.70
CA ASN A 246 14.96 -30.86 -13.81
C ASN A 246 13.51 -30.67 -13.33
N ILE A 247 12.66 -29.98 -14.09
CA ILE A 247 11.22 -29.90 -13.81
C ILE A 247 10.61 -31.30 -14.01
N GLN A 248 9.90 -31.76 -13.00
CA GLN A 248 9.15 -33.02 -12.98
C GLN A 248 7.66 -32.73 -12.93
N GLU A 249 6.87 -33.61 -13.54
CA GLU A 249 5.42 -33.54 -13.57
C GLU A 249 4.82 -34.88 -13.17
N GLU A 250 3.84 -34.84 -12.28
CA GLU A 250 3.08 -36.01 -11.88
C GLU A 250 1.59 -35.74 -12.08
N LEU A 251 0.91 -36.66 -12.80
CA LEU A 251 -0.53 -36.54 -13.10
C LEU A 251 -1.34 -37.25 -12.01
N PHE A 252 -2.26 -36.56 -11.41
CA PHE A 252 -3.24 -37.07 -10.46
C PHE A 252 -4.64 -37.09 -11.09
N PRO A 253 -5.38 -38.20 -10.95
CA PRO A 253 -6.76 -38.31 -11.38
C PRO A 253 -7.68 -37.36 -10.59
N LYS A 254 -8.76 -36.94 -11.22
CA LYS A 254 -9.85 -36.23 -10.58
C LYS A 254 -10.26 -36.86 -9.26
N GLY A 255 -10.32 -36.05 -8.20
CA GLY A 255 -10.78 -36.44 -6.87
C GLY A 255 -9.72 -37.07 -5.99
N ASP A 256 -8.53 -37.37 -6.51
CA ASP A 256 -7.39 -37.79 -5.70
C ASP A 256 -7.03 -36.69 -4.72
N LYS A 257 -6.65 -37.08 -3.50
CA LYS A 257 -6.20 -36.17 -2.44
C LYS A 257 -4.71 -36.26 -2.27
N ILE A 258 -4.08 -35.10 -2.27
CA ILE A 258 -2.66 -35.00 -1.92
C ILE A 258 -2.51 -34.13 -0.68
N THR A 259 -1.50 -34.49 0.12
CA THR A 259 -1.08 -33.72 1.31
C THR A 259 0.36 -33.31 1.11
N ILE A 260 0.62 -32.03 1.27
CA ILE A 260 1.95 -31.44 1.15
C ILE A 260 2.25 -30.67 2.43
N ASP A 261 3.31 -31.08 3.11
CA ASP A 261 3.85 -30.45 4.31
C ASP A 261 5.30 -29.96 4.05
N MET A 262 5.94 -29.42 5.07
CA MET A 262 7.30 -28.88 4.98
C MET A 262 8.37 -29.93 4.64
N ASP A 263 8.11 -31.20 4.94
CA ASP A 263 9.03 -32.32 4.75
C ASP A 263 8.73 -33.12 3.46
N SER A 264 7.77 -32.65 2.65
CA SER A 264 7.34 -33.30 1.42
C SER A 264 8.48 -33.39 0.40
N ASP A 265 8.69 -34.58 -0.18
CA ASP A 265 9.70 -34.85 -1.21
C ASP A 265 9.50 -34.04 -2.50
N TYR A 266 8.31 -33.49 -2.72
CA TYR A 266 8.03 -32.59 -3.85
C TYR A 266 8.77 -31.25 -3.78
N PHE A 267 9.21 -30.81 -2.59
CA PHE A 267 10.04 -29.62 -2.45
C PHE A 267 11.51 -29.85 -2.81
N VAL A 268 11.77 -30.37 -4.02
CA VAL A 268 13.12 -30.40 -4.61
C VAL A 268 13.68 -29.00 -4.80
N GLY A 269 12.80 -28.03 -5.19
CA GLY A 269 13.04 -26.59 -5.14
C GLY A 269 12.27 -25.93 -4.01
N GLU A 270 12.09 -24.61 -4.10
CA GLU A 270 11.30 -23.87 -3.13
C GLU A 270 9.79 -23.90 -3.46
N ARG A 271 9.41 -24.15 -4.73
CA ARG A 271 8.06 -24.01 -5.24
C ARG A 271 7.52 -25.27 -5.91
N ILE A 272 6.23 -25.52 -5.70
CA ILE A 272 5.44 -26.56 -6.34
C ILE A 272 4.26 -25.86 -7.03
N SER A 273 3.89 -26.28 -8.24
CA SER A 273 2.72 -25.76 -8.96
C SER A 273 1.69 -26.88 -9.16
N ILE A 274 0.43 -26.59 -8.87
CA ILE A 274 -0.70 -27.51 -9.08
C ILE A 274 -1.59 -26.90 -10.15
N VAL A 275 -1.70 -27.59 -11.29
CA VAL A 275 -2.37 -27.09 -12.48
C VAL A 275 -3.50 -28.04 -12.90
N PRO A 276 -4.77 -27.60 -12.96
CA PRO A 276 -5.84 -28.41 -13.51
C PRO A 276 -5.55 -28.81 -14.97
N ALA A 277 -5.84 -30.04 -15.34
CA ALA A 277 -5.62 -30.53 -16.71
C ALA A 277 -6.56 -29.90 -17.76
N VAL A 278 -7.62 -29.21 -17.31
CA VAL A 278 -8.57 -28.47 -18.15
C VAL A 278 -8.76 -27.05 -17.61
N LEU A 279 -8.91 -26.07 -18.49
CA LEU A 279 -9.05 -24.64 -18.14
C LEU A 279 -10.21 -24.35 -17.18
N THR A 280 -11.28 -25.13 -17.24
CA THR A 280 -12.44 -24.98 -16.34
C THR A 280 -12.31 -25.76 -15.02
N GLY A 281 -11.23 -26.52 -14.86
CA GLY A 281 -10.96 -27.32 -13.66
C GLY A 281 -10.72 -26.41 -12.45
N ARG A 282 -11.07 -26.94 -11.28
CA ARG A 282 -10.92 -26.22 -10.01
C ARG A 282 -10.18 -27.07 -8.99
N ILE A 283 -9.32 -26.40 -8.22
CA ILE A 283 -8.58 -26.99 -7.12
C ILE A 283 -9.31 -26.66 -5.81
N GLN A 284 -9.60 -27.66 -5.00
CA GLN A 284 -10.19 -27.49 -3.67
C GLN A 284 -9.10 -27.60 -2.61
N LEU A 285 -8.97 -26.58 -1.76
CA LEU A 285 -8.07 -26.59 -0.60
C LEU A 285 -8.81 -27.14 0.62
N LEU A 286 -8.68 -28.47 0.86
CA LEU A 286 -9.40 -29.17 1.92
C LEU A 286 -8.94 -28.78 3.32
N SER A 287 -7.71 -28.24 3.45
CA SER A 287 -7.15 -27.70 4.69
C SER A 287 -7.58 -26.29 5.00
N VAL A 288 -8.36 -25.63 4.10
CA VAL A 288 -8.86 -24.26 4.27
C VAL A 288 -10.37 -24.26 4.45
N ASN A 289 -10.86 -23.43 5.38
CA ASN A 289 -12.29 -23.23 5.60
C ASN A 289 -12.66 -21.75 5.40
N ARG A 290 -13.79 -21.50 4.73
CA ARG A 290 -14.40 -20.17 4.51
C ARG A 290 -15.89 -20.26 4.82
N SER A 291 -16.65 -19.15 4.75
CA SER A 291 -18.09 -19.14 5.04
C SER A 291 -18.89 -20.10 4.15
N GLN A 292 -18.46 -20.35 2.92
CA GLN A 292 -19.05 -21.36 2.03
C GLN A 292 -18.65 -22.81 2.35
N GLY A 293 -17.77 -23.05 3.35
CA GLY A 293 -17.13 -24.33 3.63
C GLY A 293 -15.76 -24.42 2.95
N THR A 294 -15.43 -25.58 2.34
CA THR A 294 -14.15 -25.76 1.61
C THR A 294 -14.15 -24.94 0.33
N PRO A 295 -13.21 -23.98 0.15
CA PRO A 295 -13.15 -23.16 -1.05
C PRO A 295 -12.60 -23.93 -2.26
N SER A 296 -13.02 -23.50 -3.45
CA SER A 296 -12.66 -24.09 -4.73
C SER A 296 -12.15 -23.01 -5.68
N TYR A 297 -10.93 -23.13 -6.16
CA TYR A 297 -10.19 -22.10 -6.87
C TYR A 297 -10.07 -22.40 -8.36
N ARG A 298 -10.29 -21.39 -9.21
CA ARG A 298 -9.93 -21.38 -10.63
C ARG A 298 -8.43 -21.14 -10.79
N GLY A 299 -7.91 -21.27 -12.01
CA GLY A 299 -6.49 -21.09 -12.29
C GLY A 299 -5.63 -22.19 -11.67
N HIS A 300 -4.44 -21.85 -11.25
CA HIS A 300 -3.52 -22.79 -10.61
C HIS A 300 -3.15 -22.35 -9.18
N ILE A 301 -2.63 -23.28 -8.41
CA ILE A 301 -2.14 -23.06 -7.05
C ILE A 301 -0.64 -23.28 -7.02
N GLU A 302 0.10 -22.34 -6.47
CA GLU A 302 1.51 -22.46 -6.17
C GLU A 302 1.72 -22.59 -4.65
N LEU A 303 2.61 -23.46 -4.26
CA LEU A 303 3.04 -23.67 -2.88
C LEU A 303 4.51 -23.28 -2.76
N LEU A 304 4.79 -22.22 -2.01
CA LEU A 304 6.16 -21.77 -1.74
C LEU A 304 6.58 -22.19 -0.33
N ARG A 305 7.60 -23.05 -0.24
CA ARG A 305 8.21 -23.41 1.04
C ARG A 305 9.07 -22.27 1.57
N THR A 306 8.80 -21.84 2.80
CA THR A 306 9.60 -20.86 3.55
C THR A 306 10.24 -21.53 4.77
N ALA A 307 11.02 -20.79 5.55
CA ALA A 307 11.57 -21.32 6.81
C ALA A 307 10.48 -21.56 7.89
N GLU A 308 9.37 -20.84 7.82
CA GLU A 308 8.32 -20.84 8.85
C GLU A 308 7.06 -21.63 8.45
N GLY A 309 6.90 -22.02 7.17
CA GLY A 309 5.70 -22.69 6.67
C GLY A 309 5.55 -22.57 5.16
N ILE A 310 4.38 -22.93 4.65
CA ILE A 310 4.05 -22.94 3.23
C ILE A 310 3.17 -21.75 2.90
N ALA A 311 3.60 -20.88 2.01
CA ALA A 311 2.75 -19.86 1.43
C ALA A 311 1.97 -20.46 0.24
N VAL A 312 0.67 -20.22 0.17
CA VAL A 312 -0.23 -20.69 -0.88
C VAL A 312 -0.63 -19.50 -1.74
N VAL A 313 -0.32 -19.55 -3.03
CA VAL A 313 -0.66 -18.49 -4.00
C VAL A 313 -1.56 -19.07 -5.06
N ASN A 314 -2.73 -18.47 -5.28
CA ASN A 314 -3.61 -18.77 -6.39
C ASN A 314 -3.38 -17.75 -7.51
N GLU A 315 -3.04 -18.21 -8.70
CA GLU A 315 -2.89 -17.39 -9.89
C GLU A 315 -3.97 -17.70 -10.90
N LEU A 316 -4.65 -16.66 -11.37
CA LEU A 316 -5.77 -16.78 -12.30
C LEU A 316 -6.02 -15.44 -13.02
N PRO A 317 -6.76 -15.45 -14.17
CA PRO A 317 -7.21 -14.22 -14.83
C PRO A 317 -7.98 -13.31 -13.88
N LEU A 318 -7.71 -11.99 -13.94
CA LEU A 318 -8.36 -10.97 -13.09
C LEU A 318 -9.90 -11.06 -13.16
N GLU A 319 -10.45 -11.28 -14.36
CA GLU A 319 -11.91 -11.42 -14.53
C GLU A 319 -12.48 -12.67 -13.80
N GLU A 320 -11.75 -13.77 -13.78
CA GLU A 320 -12.16 -14.98 -13.05
C GLU A 320 -12.02 -14.82 -11.53
N TYR A 321 -11.04 -14.04 -11.08
CA TYR A 321 -10.93 -13.63 -9.67
C TYR A 321 -12.17 -12.88 -9.21
N LEU A 322 -12.68 -11.96 -10.04
CA LEU A 322 -13.88 -11.17 -9.72
C LEU A 322 -15.15 -12.01 -9.62
N PHE A 323 -15.25 -13.16 -10.29
CA PHE A 323 -16.40 -14.07 -10.13
C PHE A 323 -16.58 -14.54 -8.68
N SER A 324 -15.50 -14.59 -7.90
CA SER A 324 -15.50 -15.01 -6.50
C SER A 324 -15.37 -13.83 -5.52
N VAL A 325 -14.86 -12.67 -5.95
CA VAL A 325 -14.80 -11.44 -5.14
C VAL A 325 -16.18 -10.79 -5.05
N VAL A 326 -16.83 -10.52 -6.17
CA VAL A 326 -18.09 -9.76 -6.19
C VAL A 326 -19.16 -10.37 -5.29
N PRO A 327 -19.43 -11.70 -5.33
CA PRO A 327 -20.42 -12.30 -4.42
C PRO A 327 -19.94 -12.38 -2.96
N SER A 328 -18.62 -12.33 -2.71
CA SER A 328 -18.06 -12.30 -1.36
C SER A 328 -18.14 -10.92 -0.71
N GLU A 329 -18.18 -9.86 -1.51
CA GLU A 329 -18.24 -8.45 -1.09
C GLU A 329 -19.69 -7.92 -1.06
N MET A 330 -20.52 -8.31 -2.03
CA MET A 330 -21.88 -7.78 -2.20
C MET A 330 -22.88 -8.93 -2.44
N PRO A 331 -24.03 -8.97 -1.73
CA PRO A 331 -25.04 -10.01 -1.93
C PRO A 331 -25.48 -10.13 -3.39
N SER A 332 -25.48 -11.35 -3.93
CA SER A 332 -25.86 -11.65 -5.32
C SER A 332 -27.32 -11.30 -5.67
N SER A 333 -28.14 -11.01 -4.65
CA SER A 333 -29.54 -10.55 -4.78
C SER A 333 -29.66 -9.05 -5.04
N TYR A 334 -28.57 -8.29 -5.02
CA TYR A 334 -28.61 -6.85 -5.30
C TYR A 334 -28.93 -6.58 -6.78
N PRO A 335 -29.47 -5.39 -7.12
CA PRO A 335 -29.72 -5.00 -8.50
C PRO A 335 -28.48 -5.10 -9.38
N LEU A 336 -28.65 -5.49 -10.64
CA LEU A 336 -27.54 -5.69 -11.59
C LEU A 336 -26.64 -4.48 -11.71
N GLU A 337 -27.20 -3.27 -11.74
CA GLU A 337 -26.41 -2.04 -11.86
C GLU A 337 -25.52 -1.77 -10.62
N ALA A 338 -25.96 -2.14 -9.42
CA ALA A 338 -25.13 -2.10 -8.23
C ALA A 338 -24.01 -3.15 -8.27
N LEU A 339 -24.31 -4.37 -8.75
CA LEU A 339 -23.31 -5.43 -8.94
C LEU A 339 -22.28 -5.04 -10.01
N LYS A 340 -22.68 -4.35 -11.08
CA LYS A 340 -21.78 -3.80 -12.11
C LYS A 340 -20.86 -2.73 -11.51
N ALA A 341 -21.40 -1.79 -10.74
CA ALA A 341 -20.60 -0.79 -10.04
C ALA A 341 -19.57 -1.45 -9.11
N GLN A 342 -19.98 -2.47 -8.34
CA GLN A 342 -19.07 -3.24 -7.50
C GLN A 342 -17.98 -3.96 -8.33
N ALA A 343 -18.34 -4.56 -9.47
CA ALA A 343 -17.39 -5.26 -10.33
C ALA A 343 -16.32 -4.30 -10.90
N ILE A 344 -16.72 -3.10 -11.33
CA ILE A 344 -15.78 -2.06 -11.81
C ILE A 344 -14.87 -1.58 -10.68
N CYS A 345 -15.42 -1.29 -9.49
CA CYS A 345 -14.61 -0.92 -8.32
C CYS A 345 -13.62 -2.03 -7.95
N ALA A 346 -14.09 -3.27 -7.85
CA ALA A 346 -13.25 -4.40 -7.45
C ALA A 346 -12.12 -4.66 -8.47
N ARG A 347 -12.41 -4.54 -9.77
CA ARG A 347 -11.41 -4.67 -10.84
C ARG A 347 -10.35 -3.57 -10.75
N THR A 348 -10.76 -2.33 -10.60
CA THR A 348 -9.88 -1.16 -10.50
C THR A 348 -8.97 -1.29 -9.27
N TYR A 349 -9.54 -1.63 -8.12
CA TYR A 349 -8.81 -1.85 -6.87
C TYR A 349 -7.76 -2.97 -7.02
N ALA A 350 -8.20 -4.14 -7.52
CA ALA A 350 -7.30 -5.27 -7.73
C ALA A 350 -6.16 -4.94 -8.69
N TYR A 351 -6.47 -4.29 -9.83
CA TYR A 351 -5.47 -3.88 -10.80
C TYR A 351 -4.44 -2.90 -10.21
N GLY A 352 -4.88 -1.91 -9.43
CA GLY A 352 -3.99 -1.01 -8.71
C GLY A 352 -3.04 -1.75 -7.75
N HIS A 353 -3.50 -2.81 -7.09
CA HIS A 353 -2.66 -3.66 -6.24
C HIS A 353 -1.75 -4.61 -7.03
N MET A 354 -2.15 -5.06 -8.22
CA MET A 354 -1.25 -5.81 -9.11
C MET A 354 -0.01 -4.97 -9.48
N LEU A 355 -0.20 -3.67 -9.69
CA LEU A 355 0.92 -2.74 -9.99
C LEU A 355 1.87 -2.54 -8.80
N ARG A 356 1.42 -2.71 -7.57
CA ARG A 356 2.16 -2.39 -6.32
C ARG A 356 2.69 -3.61 -5.57
N ALA A 357 2.08 -4.76 -5.76
CA ALA A 357 2.35 -6.05 -5.10
C ALA A 357 2.50 -5.99 -3.57
N GLY A 358 1.45 -6.43 -2.84
CA GLY A 358 1.43 -6.37 -1.37
C GLY A 358 2.38 -7.38 -0.69
N TYR A 359 2.69 -8.50 -1.36
CA TYR A 359 3.44 -9.61 -0.80
C TYR A 359 4.61 -10.06 -1.69
N PRO A 360 5.62 -9.20 -1.94
CA PRO A 360 6.74 -9.51 -2.84
C PRO A 360 7.53 -10.75 -2.42
N ARG A 361 7.70 -11.00 -1.13
CA ARG A 361 8.38 -12.19 -0.59
C ARG A 361 7.74 -13.50 -1.04
N TYR A 362 6.41 -13.52 -1.17
CA TYR A 362 5.64 -14.70 -1.58
C TYR A 362 5.27 -14.67 -3.07
N GLY A 363 5.50 -13.54 -3.73
CA GLY A 363 5.13 -13.31 -5.13
C GLY A 363 3.63 -13.16 -5.31
N ALA A 364 2.94 -12.51 -4.38
CA ALA A 364 1.51 -12.26 -4.45
C ALA A 364 1.18 -10.77 -4.44
N HIS A 365 0.11 -10.41 -5.15
CA HIS A 365 -0.36 -9.03 -5.27
C HIS A 365 -1.21 -8.62 -4.07
N VAL A 366 -2.11 -9.50 -3.64
CA VAL A 366 -3.11 -9.31 -2.58
C VAL A 366 -3.23 -10.56 -1.73
N ASP A 367 -3.90 -10.49 -0.57
CA ASP A 367 -4.41 -11.67 0.13
C ASP A 367 -5.95 -11.80 -0.05
N ASP A 368 -6.51 -12.91 0.42
CA ASP A 368 -7.92 -13.26 0.27
C ASP A 368 -8.84 -12.74 1.39
N SER A 369 -8.33 -11.85 2.27
CA SER A 369 -9.06 -11.33 3.44
C SER A 369 -9.50 -9.88 3.28
N THR A 370 -10.18 -9.35 4.29
CA THR A 370 -10.59 -7.94 4.39
C THR A 370 -9.42 -6.94 4.47
N SER A 371 -8.17 -7.40 4.49
CA SER A 371 -7.01 -6.52 4.32
C SER A 371 -6.91 -5.97 2.89
N TYR A 372 -7.49 -6.69 1.94
CA TYR A 372 -7.65 -6.32 0.53
C TYR A 372 -9.09 -6.49 0.11
N GLN A 373 -9.44 -7.59 -0.57
CA GLN A 373 -10.79 -7.94 -0.99
C GLN A 373 -11.11 -9.36 -0.55
N VAL A 374 -12.29 -9.56 0.02
CA VAL A 374 -12.72 -10.90 0.42
C VAL A 374 -12.86 -11.76 -0.83
N TYR A 375 -12.05 -12.80 -0.92
CA TYR A 375 -11.99 -13.68 -2.06
C TYR A 375 -12.45 -15.09 -1.71
N ASN A 376 -13.32 -15.66 -2.54
CA ASN A 376 -13.80 -17.03 -2.47
C ASN A 376 -14.39 -17.44 -1.09
N ASN A 377 -15.02 -16.47 -0.38
CA ASN A 377 -15.70 -16.70 0.88
C ASN A 377 -17.18 -17.09 0.68
N ILE A 378 -17.76 -16.67 -0.44
CA ILE A 378 -19.10 -17.02 -0.92
C ILE A 378 -18.99 -17.65 -2.30
N THR A 379 -19.87 -18.60 -2.60
CA THR A 379 -19.92 -19.29 -3.90
C THR A 379 -20.27 -18.31 -5.03
N GLU A 380 -19.65 -18.49 -6.19
CA GLU A 380 -19.99 -17.75 -7.43
C GLU A 380 -21.51 -17.82 -7.72
N ALA A 381 -22.05 -16.73 -8.22
CA ALA A 381 -23.46 -16.63 -8.59
C ALA A 381 -23.64 -16.05 -9.99
N ASP A 382 -24.72 -16.47 -10.69
CA ASP A 382 -24.95 -16.05 -12.08
C ASP A 382 -25.12 -14.54 -12.23
N SER A 383 -25.79 -13.87 -11.27
CA SER A 383 -26.01 -12.42 -11.31
C SER A 383 -24.70 -11.63 -11.19
N THR A 384 -23.81 -12.04 -10.27
CA THR A 384 -22.50 -11.39 -10.08
C THR A 384 -21.56 -11.70 -11.23
N THR A 385 -21.57 -12.93 -11.75
CA THR A 385 -20.80 -13.31 -12.95
C THR A 385 -21.27 -12.53 -14.18
N THR A 386 -22.58 -12.29 -14.33
CA THR A 386 -23.14 -11.45 -15.38
C THR A 386 -22.63 -10.01 -15.28
N ALA A 387 -22.67 -9.44 -14.07
CA ALA A 387 -22.18 -8.09 -13.82
C ALA A 387 -20.69 -7.91 -14.19
N VAL A 388 -19.86 -8.88 -13.84
CA VAL A 388 -18.43 -8.88 -14.22
C VAL A 388 -18.27 -8.94 -15.74
N LYS A 389 -18.98 -9.85 -16.41
CA LYS A 389 -18.90 -10.01 -17.88
C LYS A 389 -19.40 -8.79 -18.64
N GLU A 390 -20.49 -8.17 -18.20
CA GLU A 390 -21.07 -6.98 -18.85
C GLU A 390 -20.21 -5.71 -18.64
N THR A 391 -19.30 -5.73 -17.66
CA THR A 391 -18.35 -4.65 -17.38
C THR A 391 -16.90 -5.06 -17.66
N TYR A 392 -16.70 -6.08 -18.51
CA TYR A 392 -15.37 -6.62 -18.82
C TYR A 392 -14.37 -5.52 -19.15
N GLY A 393 -13.21 -5.51 -18.44
CA GLY A 393 -12.11 -4.58 -18.66
C GLY A 393 -12.40 -3.13 -18.26
N GLN A 394 -13.60 -2.78 -17.78
CA GLN A 394 -13.90 -1.40 -17.34
C GLN A 394 -13.26 -1.12 -16.00
N MET A 395 -12.51 -0.01 -15.93
CA MET A 395 -11.81 0.48 -14.73
C MET A 395 -12.01 1.99 -14.59
N ILE A 396 -11.76 2.49 -13.39
CA ILE A 396 -11.85 3.91 -13.03
C ILE A 396 -10.45 4.51 -13.04
N PHE A 397 -10.31 5.62 -13.76
CA PHE A 397 -9.06 6.39 -13.85
C PHE A 397 -9.28 7.81 -13.35
N THR A 398 -8.25 8.38 -12.72
CA THR A 398 -8.23 9.79 -12.34
C THR A 398 -8.12 10.69 -13.57
N ASP A 399 -8.35 11.98 -13.42
CA ASP A 399 -8.14 12.99 -14.47
C ASP A 399 -6.69 13.07 -14.96
N GLU A 400 -5.73 12.60 -14.16
CA GLU A 400 -4.32 12.46 -14.55
C GLU A 400 -4.06 11.17 -15.36
N GLY A 401 -5.08 10.33 -15.61
CA GLY A 401 -4.97 9.07 -16.33
C GLY A 401 -4.33 7.94 -15.53
N THR A 402 -4.25 8.06 -14.21
CA THR A 402 -3.80 6.99 -13.33
C THR A 402 -4.97 6.14 -12.82
N VAL A 403 -4.71 4.87 -12.50
CA VAL A 403 -5.73 3.97 -11.93
C VAL A 403 -6.15 4.50 -10.56
N ALA A 404 -7.46 4.68 -10.36
CA ALA A 404 -8.00 5.21 -9.11
C ALA A 404 -7.98 4.16 -7.98
N ASP A 405 -7.75 4.60 -6.75
CA ASP A 405 -7.95 3.78 -5.55
C ASP A 405 -9.44 3.74 -5.19
N THR A 406 -10.13 2.69 -5.60
CA THR A 406 -11.59 2.56 -5.51
C THR A 406 -12.02 1.83 -4.24
N TYR A 407 -11.92 2.51 -3.10
CA TYR A 407 -12.39 1.97 -1.82
C TYR A 407 -13.91 1.89 -1.75
N TYR A 408 -14.42 0.89 -1.03
CA TYR A 408 -15.85 0.72 -0.79
C TYR A 408 -16.12 0.15 0.61
N TYR A 409 -17.34 0.31 1.09
CA TYR A 409 -17.76 -0.12 2.42
C TYR A 409 -19.25 -0.48 2.43
N SER A 410 -19.73 -1.15 3.47
CA SER A 410 -21.07 -1.74 3.49
C SER A 410 -22.20 -0.70 3.48
N THR A 411 -22.24 0.19 4.49
CA THR A 411 -23.40 1.06 4.73
C THR A 411 -22.96 2.42 5.25
N SER A 412 -23.51 3.51 4.71
CA SER A 412 -23.29 4.83 5.26
C SER A 412 -24.27 5.19 6.37
N CYS A 413 -23.93 6.21 7.15
CA CYS A 413 -24.89 6.86 8.06
C CYS A 413 -25.68 8.00 7.39
N GLY A 414 -25.66 8.10 6.05
CA GLY A 414 -26.20 9.19 5.25
C GLY A 414 -25.14 10.20 4.79
N VAL A 415 -23.88 10.00 5.16
CA VAL A 415 -22.73 10.79 4.74
C VAL A 415 -21.49 9.91 4.63
N GLY A 416 -20.62 10.21 3.66
CA GLY A 416 -19.30 9.61 3.53
C GLY A 416 -18.20 10.46 4.17
N THR A 417 -16.94 10.00 4.08
CA THR A 417 -15.74 10.74 4.50
C THR A 417 -14.64 10.64 3.46
N THR A 418 -13.54 11.34 3.67
CA THR A 418 -12.36 11.32 2.78
C THR A 418 -11.31 10.33 3.28
N ALA A 419 -10.39 9.92 2.40
CA ALA A 419 -9.27 9.04 2.74
C ALA A 419 -8.30 9.63 3.79
N SER A 420 -8.38 10.94 4.08
CA SER A 420 -7.57 11.62 5.10
C SER A 420 -7.66 11.01 6.51
N ILE A 421 -8.69 10.18 6.77
CA ILE A 421 -8.86 9.42 8.03
C ILE A 421 -7.71 8.43 8.28
N TRP A 422 -7.02 7.94 7.24
CA TRP A 422 -5.92 6.97 7.37
C TRP A 422 -4.57 7.60 7.70
N LYS A 423 -4.44 8.94 7.65
CA LYS A 423 -3.26 9.70 8.08
C LYS A 423 -1.97 9.38 7.33
N THR A 424 -2.07 8.83 6.14
CA THR A 424 -0.92 8.61 5.24
C THR A 424 -0.78 9.77 4.25
N ALA A 425 0.42 9.94 3.68
CA ALA A 425 0.65 10.99 2.68
C ALA A 425 -0.12 10.71 1.39
N GLU A 426 -0.15 9.44 0.99
CA GLU A 426 -0.85 8.96 -0.19
C GLU A 426 -2.36 9.21 -0.08
N ALA A 427 -2.96 8.91 1.07
CA ALA A 427 -4.38 9.14 1.31
C ALA A 427 -4.81 10.60 1.21
N GLN A 428 -3.89 11.55 1.45
CA GLN A 428 -4.15 12.98 1.31
C GLN A 428 -4.18 13.45 -0.16
N MET A 429 -3.70 12.62 -1.09
CA MET A 429 -3.67 12.92 -2.52
C MET A 429 -4.94 12.40 -3.25
N LEU A 430 -5.81 11.65 -2.58
CA LEU A 430 -7.02 11.06 -3.15
C LEU A 430 -8.21 12.06 -3.03
N ASP A 431 -8.10 13.19 -3.71
CA ASP A 431 -9.04 14.32 -3.61
C ASP A 431 -10.40 14.05 -4.28
N TYR A 432 -10.49 13.06 -5.17
CA TYR A 432 -11.73 12.55 -5.75
C TYR A 432 -12.58 11.74 -4.76
N LEU A 433 -12.04 11.29 -3.62
CA LEU A 433 -12.77 10.61 -2.55
C LEU A 433 -13.34 11.64 -1.57
N LYS A 434 -14.49 12.21 -1.93
CA LYS A 434 -15.10 13.31 -1.20
C LYS A 434 -16.06 12.84 -0.11
N SER A 435 -16.29 13.72 0.86
CA SER A 435 -17.34 13.56 1.85
C SER A 435 -18.64 14.13 1.28
N SER A 436 -19.59 13.26 0.93
CA SER A 436 -20.85 13.67 0.30
C SER A 436 -22.05 13.10 1.05
N ARG A 437 -23.19 13.84 1.02
CA ARG A 437 -24.47 13.32 1.50
C ARG A 437 -25.03 12.29 0.52
N LEU A 438 -25.41 11.12 1.02
CA LEU A 438 -25.95 10.01 0.21
C LEU A 438 -27.47 10.16 0.06
N ARG A 439 -27.90 11.14 -0.71
CA ARG A 439 -29.30 11.43 -1.01
C ARG A 439 -29.45 11.94 -2.44
N PRO A 440 -30.67 11.87 -3.04
CA PRO A 440 -30.94 12.49 -4.32
C PRO A 440 -30.61 13.99 -4.32
N SER A 441 -29.98 14.47 -5.38
CA SER A 441 -29.65 15.88 -5.58
C SER A 441 -30.17 16.36 -6.93
N PRO A 442 -30.27 17.70 -7.17
CA PRO A 442 -30.62 18.25 -8.48
C PRO A 442 -29.70 17.81 -9.61
N GLU A 443 -28.43 17.51 -9.30
CA GLU A 443 -27.41 17.05 -10.24
C GLU A 443 -27.54 15.54 -10.57
N ASN A 444 -28.13 14.77 -9.64
CA ASN A 444 -28.50 13.37 -9.81
C ASN A 444 -30.01 13.15 -9.52
N PRO A 445 -30.89 13.66 -10.39
CA PRO A 445 -32.33 13.56 -10.17
C PRO A 445 -32.80 12.10 -10.35
N VAL A 446 -33.53 11.61 -9.38
CA VAL A 446 -34.25 10.35 -9.49
C VAL A 446 -35.55 10.58 -10.26
N GLN A 447 -35.78 9.81 -11.33
CA GLN A 447 -37.09 9.79 -12.00
C GLN A 447 -38.05 8.93 -11.15
N THR A 448 -39.13 9.55 -10.68
CA THR A 448 -40.22 8.82 -10.05
C THR A 448 -41.16 8.23 -11.10
N ASP A 449 -41.87 7.13 -10.79
CA ASP A 449 -42.79 6.43 -11.72
C ASP A 449 -43.87 7.30 -12.36
N ASP A 450 -44.15 8.47 -11.78
CA ASP A 450 -45.10 9.48 -12.29
C ASP A 450 -44.41 10.58 -13.14
N GLY A 451 -43.12 10.47 -13.42
CA GLY A 451 -42.33 11.42 -14.22
C GLY A 451 -41.98 12.71 -13.49
N ALA A 452 -42.21 12.78 -12.17
CA ALA A 452 -41.76 13.92 -11.36
C ALA A 452 -40.25 13.79 -11.06
N VAL A 453 -39.52 14.88 -11.20
CA VAL A 453 -38.11 14.96 -10.80
C VAL A 453 -38.07 15.37 -9.33
N ALA A 454 -37.61 14.49 -8.46
CA ALA A 454 -37.37 14.84 -7.05
C ALA A 454 -36.15 15.77 -6.97
N THR A 455 -36.40 17.09 -6.96
CA THR A 455 -35.35 18.09 -6.73
C THR A 455 -35.24 18.37 -5.24
N GLY A 456 -34.14 17.93 -4.62
CA GLY A 456 -33.77 18.37 -3.27
C GLY A 456 -33.56 19.88 -3.21
N SER A 457 -34.04 20.52 -2.16
CA SER A 457 -34.01 21.97 -1.98
C SER A 457 -32.62 22.46 -1.57
N THR A 458 -32.17 23.52 -2.21
CA THR A 458 -31.05 24.45 -1.91
C THR A 458 -29.62 23.91 -2.03
N GLU A 459 -28.85 24.66 -2.82
CA GLU A 459 -27.40 24.55 -3.04
C GLU A 459 -26.60 24.66 -1.71
N ILE A 460 -26.48 23.57 -0.98
CA ILE A 460 -25.43 23.41 0.00
C ILE A 460 -24.44 22.45 -0.66
N THR A 461 -23.25 22.94 -0.98
CA THR A 461 -22.20 22.11 -1.61
C THR A 461 -21.78 20.98 -0.69
N ALA A 462 -21.27 19.88 -1.24
CA ALA A 462 -20.76 18.73 -0.47
C ALA A 462 -19.70 19.17 0.55
N GLU A 463 -18.85 20.13 0.22
CA GLU A 463 -17.83 20.73 1.08
C GLU A 463 -18.43 21.44 2.31
N THR A 464 -19.50 22.23 2.14
CA THR A 464 -20.18 22.93 3.24
C THR A 464 -20.77 21.96 4.25
N ILE A 465 -21.37 20.84 3.80
CA ILE A 465 -21.93 19.81 4.69
C ILE A 465 -20.82 19.08 5.43
N ALA A 466 -19.72 18.76 4.75
CA ALA A 466 -18.58 18.09 5.37
C ALA A 466 -17.95 18.92 6.50
N GLU A 467 -17.89 20.24 6.32
CA GLU A 467 -17.40 21.18 7.33
C GLU A 467 -18.38 21.32 8.50
N GLU A 468 -19.67 21.48 8.25
CA GLU A 468 -20.69 21.58 9.32
C GLU A 468 -20.72 20.37 10.23
N LEU A 469 -20.62 19.15 9.67
CA LEU A 469 -20.62 17.89 10.44
C LEU A 469 -19.28 17.62 11.17
N SER A 470 -18.24 18.40 10.92
CA SER A 470 -16.99 18.32 11.69
C SER A 470 -17.12 18.92 13.10
N GLU A 471 -18.21 19.67 13.37
CA GLU A 471 -18.52 20.19 14.69
C GLU A 471 -19.35 19.16 15.51
N GLU A 472 -18.98 18.95 16.79
CA GLU A 472 -19.62 17.93 17.65
C GLU A 472 -21.14 18.10 17.81
N GLU A 473 -21.62 19.33 17.97
CA GLU A 473 -23.05 19.62 18.17
C GLU A 473 -23.84 19.34 16.88
N SER A 474 -23.35 19.81 15.73
CA SER A 474 -23.99 19.56 14.42
C SER A 474 -24.02 18.09 14.09
N PHE A 475 -22.93 17.37 14.37
CA PHE A 475 -22.90 15.91 14.13
C PHE A 475 -23.82 15.15 15.07
N ARG A 476 -23.94 15.57 16.35
CA ARG A 476 -24.87 14.99 17.31
C ARG A 476 -26.29 15.11 16.84
N ASP A 477 -26.70 16.28 16.40
CA ASP A 477 -28.04 16.53 15.86
C ASP A 477 -28.31 15.68 14.61
N PHE A 478 -27.31 15.51 13.77
CA PHE A 478 -27.40 14.67 12.58
C PHE A 478 -27.54 13.19 12.90
N ILE A 479 -26.65 12.62 13.74
CA ILE A 479 -26.56 11.17 13.93
C ILE A 479 -27.68 10.61 14.82
N THR A 480 -28.29 11.43 15.65
CA THR A 480 -29.39 11.05 16.52
C THR A 480 -30.76 11.04 15.81
N GLN A 481 -30.82 11.53 14.57
CA GLN A 481 -32.03 11.59 13.76
C GLN A 481 -31.96 10.61 12.57
N THR A 482 -33.12 10.21 12.04
CA THR A 482 -33.25 9.49 10.78
C THR A 482 -33.66 10.47 9.69
N HIS A 483 -32.88 10.56 8.61
CA HIS A 483 -33.16 11.41 7.46
C HIS A 483 -33.78 10.55 6.36
N ALA A 484 -35.10 10.61 6.23
CA ALA A 484 -35.87 9.75 5.34
C ALA A 484 -35.53 9.89 3.85
N GLU A 485 -34.95 11.01 3.47
CA GLU A 485 -34.47 11.31 2.11
C GLU A 485 -33.13 10.65 1.76
N ASP A 486 -32.38 10.14 2.73
CA ASP A 486 -31.10 9.48 2.47
C ASP A 486 -31.35 8.11 1.80
N TYR A 487 -30.54 7.74 0.83
CA TYR A 487 -30.65 6.46 0.11
C TYR A 487 -30.70 5.24 1.05
N GLU A 488 -30.02 5.29 2.18
CA GLU A 488 -29.83 4.18 3.10
C GLU A 488 -30.68 4.29 4.39
N ALA A 489 -31.61 5.24 4.45
CA ALA A 489 -32.43 5.50 5.65
C ALA A 489 -33.19 4.26 6.19
N GLN A 490 -33.44 3.25 5.35
CA GLN A 490 -34.12 2.01 5.71
C GLN A 490 -33.17 0.84 6.02
N GLU A 491 -31.85 1.02 5.83
CA GLU A 491 -30.87 -0.04 6.09
C GLU A 491 -30.66 -0.25 7.59
N GLY A 492 -30.57 -1.51 8.03
CA GLY A 492 -30.42 -1.83 9.45
C GLY A 492 -29.20 -1.16 10.11
N TRP A 493 -28.12 -0.97 9.37
CA TRP A 493 -26.90 -0.32 9.84
C TRP A 493 -26.91 1.23 9.72
N TYR A 494 -27.95 1.82 9.16
CA TYR A 494 -28.02 3.28 9.01
C TYR A 494 -27.94 4.01 10.36
N ARG A 495 -28.54 3.42 11.44
CA ARG A 495 -28.39 3.84 12.84
C ARG A 495 -28.16 2.61 13.72
N TRP A 496 -27.39 2.79 14.77
CA TRP A 496 -27.14 1.74 15.76
C TRP A 496 -26.79 2.30 17.14
N ILE A 497 -26.96 1.49 18.17
CA ILE A 497 -26.66 1.82 19.58
C ILE A 497 -25.75 0.73 20.15
N TYR A 498 -24.77 1.16 20.95
CA TYR A 498 -23.84 0.29 21.65
C TYR A 498 -23.68 0.76 23.08
N THR A 499 -24.17 0.00 24.09
CA THR A 499 -24.25 0.41 25.49
C THR A 499 -23.36 -0.46 26.35
N VAL A 500 -22.22 0.06 26.77
CA VAL A 500 -21.31 -0.55 27.73
C VAL A 500 -21.70 -0.09 29.13
N LYS A 501 -22.20 -1.01 29.97
CA LYS A 501 -22.64 -0.73 31.34
C LYS A 501 -21.50 -0.70 32.35
N GLU A 502 -20.45 -1.46 32.09
CA GLU A 502 -19.23 -1.56 32.93
C GLU A 502 -18.02 -1.59 32.01
N ILE A 503 -17.07 -0.68 32.29
CA ILE A 503 -15.86 -0.53 31.47
C ILE A 503 -14.89 -1.67 31.78
N ASP A 504 -14.50 -2.43 30.78
CA ASP A 504 -13.39 -3.36 30.82
C ASP A 504 -12.07 -2.59 30.67
N VAL A 505 -11.48 -2.21 31.81
CA VAL A 505 -10.26 -1.42 31.87
C VAL A 505 -9.05 -2.20 31.32
N ASP A 506 -9.00 -3.51 31.58
CA ASP A 506 -7.89 -4.36 31.15
C ASP A 506 -7.88 -4.50 29.63
N ARG A 507 -9.05 -4.69 29.02
CA ARG A 507 -9.18 -4.73 27.56
C ARG A 507 -8.81 -3.41 26.88
N ILE A 508 -9.26 -2.27 27.41
CA ILE A 508 -8.85 -0.95 26.88
C ILE A 508 -7.33 -0.81 26.96
N LEU A 509 -6.71 -1.17 28.09
CA LEU A 509 -5.28 -1.10 28.29
C LEU A 509 -4.51 -2.00 27.31
N GLU A 510 -4.96 -3.25 27.15
CA GLU A 510 -4.38 -4.21 26.21
C GLU A 510 -4.49 -3.69 24.76
N THR A 511 -5.68 -3.24 24.37
CA THR A 511 -5.91 -2.71 23.01
C THR A 511 -5.03 -1.48 22.75
N LEU A 512 -4.92 -0.54 23.70
CA LEU A 512 -4.04 0.62 23.57
C LEU A 512 -2.57 0.21 23.37
N LYS A 513 -2.08 -0.81 24.10
CA LYS A 513 -0.70 -1.32 23.94
C LYS A 513 -0.49 -1.93 22.58
N ASN A 514 -1.39 -2.82 22.15
CA ASN A 514 -1.32 -3.49 20.84
C ASN A 514 -1.36 -2.46 19.69
N ARG A 515 -2.20 -1.43 19.80
CA ARG A 515 -2.27 -0.36 18.79
C ARG A 515 -1.04 0.55 18.82
N TYR A 516 -0.47 0.81 20.00
CA TYR A 516 0.78 1.54 20.14
C TYR A 516 1.96 0.77 19.51
N GLU A 517 2.05 -0.52 19.73
CA GLU A 517 3.07 -1.39 19.12
C GLU A 517 2.94 -1.42 17.59
N ALA A 518 1.71 -1.49 17.09
CA ALA A 518 1.44 -1.45 15.65
C ALA A 518 1.84 -0.09 15.02
N ASN A 519 1.49 1.03 15.65
CA ASN A 519 1.90 2.37 15.21
C ASN A 519 1.84 3.40 16.35
N GLY A 520 2.95 3.56 17.07
CA GLY A 520 3.05 4.51 18.19
C GLY A 520 2.90 5.99 17.81
N LYS A 521 2.86 6.36 16.53
CA LYS A 521 2.58 7.74 16.09
C LYS A 521 1.09 8.09 16.16
N LEU A 522 0.23 7.07 16.20
CA LEU A 522 -1.23 7.23 16.25
C LEU A 522 -1.80 7.04 17.66
N ILE A 523 -0.98 6.63 18.65
CA ILE A 523 -1.35 6.49 20.05
C ILE A 523 -0.39 7.34 20.89
N LEU A 524 -0.87 8.48 21.36
CA LEU A 524 -0.04 9.48 22.01
C LEU A 524 -0.36 9.61 23.50
N THR A 525 0.66 9.88 24.30
CA THR A 525 0.52 10.14 25.75
C THR A 525 0.71 11.63 26.02
N LEU A 526 -0.17 12.21 26.83
CA LEU A 526 -0.04 13.60 27.32
C LEU A 526 1.07 13.67 28.39
N LYS A 527 2.07 14.52 28.15
CA LYS A 527 3.16 14.78 29.08
C LYS A 527 3.57 16.25 28.99
N ASP A 528 3.67 16.91 30.16
CA ASP A 528 4.10 18.31 30.27
C ASP A 528 3.30 19.29 29.39
N GLY A 529 2.02 18.99 29.12
CA GLY A 529 1.12 19.78 28.27
C GLY A 529 1.08 19.39 26.80
N ASP A 530 1.99 18.52 26.33
CA ASP A 530 2.08 18.11 24.93
C ASP A 530 1.83 16.61 24.72
N TYR A 531 1.21 16.26 23.60
CA TYR A 531 1.03 14.86 23.19
C TYR A 531 2.25 14.34 22.42
N SER A 532 2.79 13.20 22.87
CA SER A 532 3.94 12.55 22.24
C SER A 532 3.83 11.02 22.29
N SER A 533 4.48 10.35 21.32
CA SER A 533 4.56 8.89 21.28
C SER A 533 5.41 8.38 22.46
N GLN A 534 4.78 7.71 23.41
CA GLN A 534 5.44 7.10 24.56
C GLN A 534 4.72 5.80 24.94
N SER A 535 5.45 4.86 25.54
CA SER A 535 4.90 3.58 26.00
C SER A 535 3.74 3.77 26.97
N ILE A 536 2.70 2.96 26.78
CA ILE A 536 1.47 3.02 27.56
C ILE A 536 1.73 2.48 28.99
N LYS A 537 1.42 3.29 30.00
CA LYS A 537 1.51 2.89 31.40
C LYS A 537 0.27 2.12 31.82
N ASN A 538 0.45 1.15 32.72
CA ASN A 538 -0.68 0.47 33.34
C ASN A 538 -1.52 1.46 34.15
N PHE A 539 -2.84 1.40 33.99
CA PHE A 539 -3.82 2.16 34.77
C PHE A 539 -4.91 1.21 35.27
N SER A 540 -5.66 1.65 36.25
CA SER A 540 -6.70 0.84 36.89
C SER A 540 -8.09 1.46 36.78
N LYS A 541 -8.19 2.67 36.24
CA LYS A 541 -9.46 3.39 36.08
C LYS A 541 -9.43 4.25 34.84
N VAL A 542 -10.54 4.27 34.12
CA VAL A 542 -10.88 5.28 33.13
C VAL A 542 -11.73 6.34 33.83
N THR A 543 -11.39 7.61 33.65
CA THR A 543 -12.09 8.73 34.26
C THR A 543 -12.92 9.51 33.30
N ASP A 544 -12.53 9.51 32.01
CA ASP A 544 -13.29 10.15 30.92
C ASP A 544 -12.89 9.62 29.55
N ILE A 545 -13.83 9.67 28.59
CA ILE A 545 -13.64 9.35 27.17
C ILE A 545 -14.33 10.43 26.34
N THR A 546 -13.58 11.15 25.51
CA THR A 546 -14.09 12.30 24.76
C THR A 546 -13.56 12.31 23.33
N ILE A 547 -14.42 12.53 22.33
CA ILE A 547 -14.01 12.85 20.95
C ILE A 547 -13.55 14.31 20.95
N VAL A 548 -12.31 14.56 20.58
CA VAL A 548 -11.72 15.92 20.61
C VAL A 548 -11.55 16.51 19.22
N LYS A 549 -11.71 15.67 18.17
CA LYS A 549 -11.70 16.13 16.79
C LYS A 549 -12.50 15.18 15.91
N ARG A 550 -13.28 15.76 15.01
CA ARG A 550 -13.95 15.07 13.93
C ARG A 550 -13.26 15.38 12.60
N GLY A 551 -13.29 14.42 11.70
CA GLY A 551 -12.90 14.59 10.30
C GLY A 551 -14.09 14.92 9.41
N PRO A 552 -13.89 15.04 8.09
CA PRO A 552 -14.94 15.32 7.12
C PRO A 552 -16.12 14.35 7.25
N GLY A 553 -17.35 14.88 7.16
CA GLY A 553 -18.57 14.10 7.34
C GLY A 553 -18.86 13.69 8.80
N GLY A 554 -18.09 14.19 9.77
CA GLY A 554 -18.34 13.97 11.19
C GLY A 554 -17.71 12.71 11.79
N VAL A 555 -16.87 11.99 11.03
CA VAL A 555 -16.15 10.81 11.53
C VAL A 555 -15.28 11.15 12.73
N ALA A 556 -15.26 10.32 13.77
CA ALA A 556 -14.35 10.50 14.90
C ALA A 556 -12.88 10.32 14.45
N ASP A 557 -12.08 11.39 14.55
CA ASP A 557 -10.71 11.48 14.06
C ASP A 557 -9.68 11.41 15.18
N GLU A 558 -9.95 12.08 16.32
CA GLU A 558 -9.14 12.00 17.53
C GLU A 558 -10.02 11.79 18.75
N LEU A 559 -9.69 10.78 19.54
CA LEU A 559 -10.32 10.44 20.82
C LEU A 559 -9.32 10.61 21.96
N VAL A 560 -9.75 11.13 23.09
CA VAL A 560 -8.95 11.22 24.30
C VAL A 560 -9.56 10.34 25.39
N ILE A 561 -8.73 9.50 26.01
CA ILE A 561 -9.06 8.70 27.20
C ILE A 561 -8.24 9.21 28.37
N ALA A 562 -8.91 9.72 29.39
CA ALA A 562 -8.31 10.10 30.66
C ALA A 562 -8.39 8.93 31.65
N THR A 563 -7.29 8.68 32.36
CA THR A 563 -7.15 7.58 33.33
C THR A 563 -6.56 8.06 34.65
N ASP A 564 -6.50 7.19 35.65
CA ASP A 564 -5.83 7.47 36.94
C ASP A 564 -4.29 7.59 36.83
N LYS A 565 -3.67 7.26 35.68
CA LYS A 565 -2.21 7.26 35.46
C LYS A 565 -1.72 8.10 34.29
N GLY A 566 -2.63 8.63 33.48
CA GLY A 566 -2.27 9.44 32.33
C GLY A 566 -3.44 9.67 31.40
N THR A 567 -3.20 10.49 30.40
CA THR A 567 -4.18 10.81 29.35
C THR A 567 -3.60 10.38 28.01
N TYR A 568 -4.39 9.67 27.23
CA TYR A 568 -4.00 9.09 25.96
C TYR A 568 -4.86 9.65 24.85
N LYS A 569 -4.22 10.03 23.72
CA LYS A 569 -4.91 10.44 22.50
C LYS A 569 -4.79 9.33 21.47
N ILE A 570 -5.91 8.88 20.96
CA ILE A 570 -6.07 7.85 19.95
C ILE A 570 -6.43 8.55 18.65
N ILE A 571 -5.64 8.32 17.61
CA ILE A 571 -5.79 8.93 16.28
C ILE A 571 -6.18 7.83 15.28
N SER A 572 -6.96 8.16 14.29
CA SER A 572 -7.60 7.38 13.22
C SER A 572 -8.84 6.61 13.65
N GLU A 573 -9.77 6.50 12.69
CA GLU A 573 -11.07 5.83 12.87
C GLU A 573 -10.91 4.38 13.33
N TYR A 574 -9.97 3.64 12.74
CA TYR A 574 -9.74 2.23 13.06
C TYR A 574 -9.30 2.04 14.53
N ASN A 575 -8.34 2.84 14.99
CA ASN A 575 -7.85 2.74 16.37
C ASN A 575 -8.94 3.10 17.38
N ILE A 576 -9.76 4.11 17.06
CA ILE A 576 -10.88 4.56 17.90
C ILE A 576 -11.93 3.46 18.00
N ARG A 577 -12.32 2.84 16.90
CA ARG A 577 -13.27 1.72 16.85
C ARG A 577 -12.77 0.52 17.65
N ALA A 578 -11.47 0.19 17.51
CA ALA A 578 -10.86 -0.94 18.22
C ALA A 578 -10.83 -0.73 19.75
N VAL A 579 -10.44 0.46 20.21
CA VAL A 579 -10.29 0.76 21.64
C VAL A 579 -11.65 0.83 22.36
N LEU A 580 -12.71 1.27 21.69
CA LEU A 580 -14.05 1.38 22.25
C LEU A 580 -14.88 0.10 22.18
N CYS A 581 -14.42 -0.91 21.43
CA CYS A 581 -15.13 -2.19 21.31
C CYS A 581 -14.73 -3.14 22.45
N ASP A 582 -15.63 -3.46 23.37
CA ASP A 582 -15.38 -4.40 24.47
C ASP A 582 -15.43 -5.89 24.04
N GLY A 583 -15.93 -6.16 22.82
CA GLY A 583 -16.00 -7.49 22.23
C GLY A 583 -17.09 -8.41 22.79
N VAL A 584 -17.86 -7.98 23.78
CA VAL A 584 -18.94 -8.76 24.43
C VAL A 584 -20.30 -8.07 24.31
N THR A 585 -20.33 -6.74 24.37
CA THR A 585 -21.56 -5.96 24.17
C THR A 585 -22.05 -6.11 22.73
N ARG A 586 -23.37 -6.31 22.57
CA ARG A 586 -24.00 -6.40 21.25
C ARG A 586 -24.43 -5.02 20.79
N VAL A 587 -24.21 -4.77 19.50
CA VAL A 587 -24.75 -3.59 18.83
C VAL A 587 -26.22 -3.83 18.52
N VAL A 588 -27.08 -2.89 18.89
CA VAL A 588 -28.50 -2.87 18.52
C VAL A 588 -28.66 -1.99 17.29
N ARG A 589 -29.06 -2.57 16.16
CA ARG A 589 -29.32 -1.85 14.91
C ARG A 589 -30.70 -1.16 14.94
N GLN A 590 -30.96 -0.23 14.02
CA GLN A 590 -32.23 0.49 13.98
C GLN A 590 -33.44 -0.43 13.73
N ASP A 591 -33.25 -1.59 13.11
CA ASP A 591 -34.29 -2.62 12.92
C ASP A 591 -34.56 -3.46 14.19
N GLY A 592 -33.90 -3.16 15.29
CA GLY A 592 -34.00 -3.86 16.57
C GLY A 592 -33.19 -5.15 16.65
N SER A 593 -32.51 -5.56 15.57
CA SER A 593 -31.64 -6.75 15.61
C SER A 593 -30.34 -6.48 16.36
N GLU A 594 -29.82 -7.52 17.02
CA GLU A 594 -28.58 -7.45 17.79
C GLU A 594 -27.46 -8.22 17.10
N VAL A 595 -26.28 -7.57 16.95
CA VAL A 595 -25.10 -8.14 16.31
C VAL A 595 -23.90 -8.10 17.25
N SER A 596 -23.14 -9.19 17.31
CA SER A 596 -21.88 -9.26 18.07
C SER A 596 -20.76 -8.62 17.28
N MET A 597 -19.97 -7.77 17.95
CA MET A 597 -18.78 -7.12 17.40
C MET A 597 -17.57 -7.55 18.24
N PRO A 598 -16.76 -8.53 17.80
CA PRO A 598 -15.74 -9.12 18.67
C PRO A 598 -14.51 -8.22 18.88
N SER A 599 -14.20 -7.31 17.95
CA SER A 599 -12.95 -6.56 17.99
C SER A 599 -13.03 -5.11 17.52
N LEU A 600 -14.12 -4.71 16.84
CA LEU A 600 -14.20 -3.41 16.18
C LEU A 600 -15.63 -2.90 16.19
N LEU A 601 -15.89 -1.63 16.54
CA LEU A 601 -17.21 -1.01 16.37
C LEU A 601 -17.61 -0.94 14.88
N PRO A 602 -18.92 -0.86 14.55
CA PRO A 602 -19.37 -0.87 13.15
C PRO A 602 -18.74 0.24 12.30
N SER A 603 -18.62 1.42 12.82
CA SER A 603 -18.05 2.60 12.16
C SER A 603 -17.44 3.56 13.19
N ALA A 604 -16.84 4.66 12.72
CA ALA A 604 -16.43 5.77 13.57
C ALA A 604 -17.37 7.00 13.47
N PHE A 605 -18.55 6.83 12.88
CA PHE A 605 -19.60 7.86 12.83
C PHE A 605 -20.55 7.72 14.02
N PHE A 606 -20.16 8.29 15.16
CA PHE A 606 -20.93 8.18 16.40
C PHE A 606 -20.67 9.33 17.37
N VAL A 607 -21.54 9.47 18.34
CA VAL A 607 -21.37 10.30 19.55
C VAL A 607 -21.30 9.40 20.76
N ILE A 608 -20.59 9.87 21.79
CA ILE A 608 -20.42 9.15 23.07
C ILE A 608 -21.17 9.91 24.17
N GLU A 609 -21.90 9.15 24.99
CA GLU A 609 -22.56 9.62 26.20
C GLU A 609 -21.97 8.86 27.41
N PRO A 610 -21.02 9.46 28.12
CA PRO A 610 -20.38 8.78 29.25
C PRO A 610 -21.34 8.68 30.46
N SER A 611 -21.28 7.53 31.15
CA SER A 611 -22.00 7.29 32.39
C SER A 611 -21.02 7.34 33.57
N HIS A 612 -21.30 8.17 34.59
CA HIS A 612 -20.40 8.36 35.72
C HIS A 612 -21.05 8.00 37.05
N ASP A 613 -20.28 7.41 37.96
CA ASP A 613 -20.53 7.38 39.40
C ASP A 613 -19.49 8.27 40.10
N LYS A 614 -19.95 9.41 40.60
CA LYS A 614 -19.11 10.48 41.21
C LYS A 614 -18.08 11.00 40.19
N LYS A 615 -16.80 10.62 40.35
CA LYS A 615 -15.69 11.06 39.49
C LYS A 615 -15.15 9.94 38.58
N ASN A 616 -15.73 8.74 38.65
CA ASN A 616 -15.29 7.62 37.84
C ASN A 616 -16.30 7.38 36.73
N MET A 617 -15.82 7.19 35.51
CA MET A 617 -16.62 6.70 34.42
C MET A 617 -16.88 5.21 34.63
N ILE A 618 -18.15 4.81 34.66
CA ILE A 618 -18.57 3.42 34.89
C ILE A 618 -18.97 2.71 33.60
N GLY A 619 -19.41 3.46 32.59
CA GLY A 619 -19.87 2.95 31.32
C GLY A 619 -20.02 4.07 30.31
N TYR A 620 -20.52 3.72 29.13
CA TYR A 620 -20.85 4.69 28.08
C TYR A 620 -21.92 4.15 27.14
N ASN A 621 -22.68 5.06 26.55
CA ASN A 621 -23.59 4.81 25.47
C ASN A 621 -23.04 5.44 24.18
N ILE A 622 -22.98 4.67 23.09
CA ILE A 622 -22.58 5.16 21.79
C ILE A 622 -23.82 5.12 20.88
N ILE A 623 -24.15 6.26 20.27
CA ILE A 623 -25.18 6.39 19.24
C ILE A 623 -24.45 6.65 17.95
N GLY A 624 -24.56 5.73 16.99
CA GLY A 624 -23.82 5.78 15.75
C GLY A 624 -24.63 5.37 14.54
N GLY A 625 -23.97 5.39 13.38
CA GLY A 625 -24.54 4.95 12.12
C GLY A 625 -23.49 4.50 11.13
N GLY A 626 -23.91 3.70 10.15
CA GLY A 626 -23.05 3.13 9.14
C GLY A 626 -22.30 1.88 9.58
N PHE A 627 -21.76 1.16 8.58
CA PHE A 627 -20.91 -0.01 8.75
C PHE A 627 -19.75 0.02 7.74
N GLY A 628 -18.53 0.19 8.24
CA GLY A 628 -17.29 0.34 7.47
C GLY A 628 -16.59 1.66 7.74
N HIS A 629 -15.57 1.98 6.91
CA HIS A 629 -14.72 3.17 7.07
C HIS A 629 -15.34 4.46 6.51
N GLY A 630 -16.35 4.38 5.63
CA GLY A 630 -17.05 5.55 5.09
C GLY A 630 -16.37 6.25 3.91
N VAL A 631 -15.30 5.68 3.33
CA VAL A 631 -14.54 6.25 2.20
C VAL A 631 -14.93 5.57 0.89
N GLY A 632 -15.20 6.33 -0.16
CA GLY A 632 -15.60 5.82 -1.48
C GLY A 632 -17.02 5.26 -1.52
N MET A 633 -17.27 4.17 -2.25
CA MET A 633 -18.62 3.67 -2.53
C MET A 633 -19.26 2.96 -1.35
N SER A 634 -20.47 3.39 -0.95
CA SER A 634 -21.32 2.61 -0.07
C SER A 634 -22.05 1.54 -0.88
N GLN A 635 -21.91 0.26 -0.50
CA GLN A 635 -22.53 -0.88 -1.19
C GLN A 635 -24.06 -0.85 -1.08
N ASN A 636 -24.61 -0.52 0.11
CA ASN A 636 -26.05 -0.33 0.29
C ASN A 636 -26.53 0.99 -0.35
N GLY A 637 -25.69 2.02 -0.40
CA GLY A 637 -25.94 3.23 -1.18
C GLY A 637 -26.11 2.90 -2.66
N ALA A 638 -25.16 2.20 -3.26
CA ALA A 638 -25.21 1.74 -4.64
C ALA A 638 -26.44 0.87 -4.93
N LYS A 639 -26.78 -0.06 -4.01
CA LYS A 639 -28.02 -0.86 -4.11
C LYS A 639 -29.26 0.01 -4.21
N ASN A 640 -29.42 0.96 -3.29
CA ASN A 640 -30.63 1.78 -3.23
C ASN A 640 -30.69 2.82 -4.36
N MET A 641 -29.54 3.33 -4.85
CA MET A 641 -29.46 4.12 -6.08
C MET A 641 -29.91 3.31 -7.30
N ALA A 642 -29.46 2.07 -7.45
CA ALA A 642 -29.86 1.19 -8.54
C ALA A 642 -31.38 0.84 -8.47
N LEU A 643 -31.93 0.62 -7.26
CA LEU A 643 -33.37 0.44 -7.07
C LEU A 643 -34.18 1.68 -7.46
N GLN A 644 -33.60 2.86 -7.43
CA GLN A 644 -34.19 4.11 -7.91
C GLN A 644 -33.92 4.40 -9.39
N GLY A 645 -33.32 3.44 -10.12
CA GLY A 645 -33.13 3.49 -11.57
C GLY A 645 -31.79 4.10 -12.04
N LEU A 646 -30.84 4.36 -11.14
CA LEU A 646 -29.51 4.83 -11.55
C LEU A 646 -28.71 3.65 -12.12
N GLY A 647 -28.03 3.88 -13.25
CA GLY A 647 -27.07 2.95 -13.85
C GLY A 647 -25.72 2.93 -13.13
N ALA A 648 -24.92 1.91 -13.39
CA ALA A 648 -23.61 1.71 -12.76
C ALA A 648 -22.68 2.93 -12.90
N GLU A 649 -22.63 3.54 -14.09
CA GLU A 649 -21.83 4.73 -14.35
C GLU A 649 -22.27 5.93 -13.50
N GLN A 650 -23.58 6.17 -13.37
CA GLN A 650 -24.11 7.24 -12.53
C GLN A 650 -23.81 7.01 -11.04
N ILE A 651 -23.88 5.76 -10.59
CA ILE A 651 -23.51 5.36 -9.22
C ILE A 651 -22.02 5.64 -8.96
N LEU A 652 -21.16 5.22 -9.88
CA LEU A 652 -19.71 5.41 -9.73
C LEU A 652 -19.30 6.88 -9.78
N ASN A 653 -19.87 7.67 -10.68
CA ASN A 653 -19.60 9.10 -10.78
C ASN A 653 -20.05 9.88 -9.52
N PHE A 654 -21.04 9.35 -8.79
CA PHE A 654 -21.44 9.94 -7.50
C PHE A 654 -20.37 9.74 -6.42
N PHE A 655 -19.67 8.57 -6.40
CA PHE A 655 -18.72 8.22 -5.35
C PHE A 655 -17.25 8.57 -5.69
N TYR A 656 -16.93 8.69 -6.98
CA TYR A 656 -15.57 8.97 -7.51
C TYR A 656 -15.63 10.17 -8.45
N GLU A 657 -15.90 11.33 -7.86
CA GLU A 657 -16.15 12.57 -8.59
C GLU A 657 -14.92 13.03 -9.40
N GLY A 658 -15.11 13.29 -10.70
CA GLY A 658 -14.04 13.72 -11.60
C GLY A 658 -13.18 12.58 -12.15
N CYS A 659 -13.49 11.32 -11.80
CA CYS A 659 -12.85 10.16 -12.41
C CYS A 659 -13.60 9.72 -13.68
N GLU A 660 -12.90 9.04 -14.59
CA GLU A 660 -13.43 8.51 -15.84
C GLU A 660 -13.48 6.97 -15.80
N ILE A 661 -14.55 6.37 -16.36
CA ILE A 661 -14.67 4.93 -16.53
C ILE A 661 -14.24 4.61 -17.96
N CYS A 662 -13.13 3.90 -18.08
CA CYS A 662 -12.57 3.49 -19.37
C CYS A 662 -12.37 1.98 -19.41
N SER A 663 -12.41 1.40 -20.64
CA SER A 663 -11.92 0.03 -20.82
C SER A 663 -10.38 0.07 -20.75
N GLY A 664 -9.80 -0.62 -19.79
CA GLY A 664 -8.37 -0.88 -19.76
C GLY A 664 -7.99 -1.67 -21.03
N GLN A 665 -7.00 -1.19 -21.76
CA GLN A 665 -6.45 -1.90 -22.93
C GLN A 665 -5.47 -2.95 -22.47
#